data_3a194524791c81a871717c1c90d43c7b
#
_entry.id   3a194524791c81a871717c1c90d43c7b
#
_cell.length_a   1.000
_cell.length_b   1.000
_cell.length_c   1.000
_cell.angle_alpha   90.00
_cell.angle_beta   90.00
_cell.angle_gamma   90.00
#
_symmetry.space_group_name_H-M   'P 1'
#
loop_
_entity.id
_entity.type
_entity.pdbx_description
1 polymer ?
#
loop_
_entity_poly.entity_id
_entity_poly.type
_entity_poly.pdbx_seq_one_letter_code
_entity_poly.pdbx_strand_id
1 'polypeptide(L)'
;MLGCLLVIGIYAAISFVVMYLVSRSGVYPSGSDTMCHIYKGSVLYQALKNGNWYPLFDPMWYNGVEMMRYWAPMPVYFLAMCQALAGGDCFGGYLVFLGIVSFLGALSWFVIGRRHGRPVLGAIFGALWFFMPNNLLAVFVEGNLPRALCMVVLPLFVENVHDYLLEQRWSSLPKLTLCFVFMTMCHTGYAGMIALALLIFAAVYAILYRKSLWSIVHVLLAIILGFLLTGIWLYASLKGGITSTDSSQVMRQFFQEAWLSLDPLRRLTQGFDVFYFGLAAFILVIFGILFAKKRSMAGFWTAFIIFICTTTMMYDVLVLLPGSQYLWMLRFISIALCFALYSLLIWNTLKKPFLVVILLLLVLDTVPSLQLIYGTMDGTTPAQRLEQLEEGTLIAEAKSITSQRLALIDLSTLGATAAYCISDPEDGVMATFGAGWQSAATAMNISRLNESYENMNYLYMFDRMVELGSDTALVPVSNFTNQTDDLLQLDEAAKRVGYERIDSNEGYYLYHMDTPGSFGVCTTYDAIGIGTSASLISMAFPSVEETSSTNLNDYTYEELSRYHTVYLSGFTYDQKKEAEDMILKLTENGTRVVILADGIPVDTATGIQSFLGTDSHNINFKNGYPELDTIDGVLHPDLFPSGYTDWKTVYINGLDDVWGAATDLDQSLGFYGTKYNENLIFIGFNLTYHYALTKDQQVGVLLAHALDLDANALPERTLVPLDVTYGADRITIVSDTDDVNTTISDHDIFTGNQPIEEKNHLIHVSKGTTVITMSYPYLKEGALISLIAAILTVCLWAATWKRAQKRKKETESIIKNRENNNLNRR
;
A
#
# COMPACT_ATOMS: atom_id res chain seq x y z
N MET A 1 -41.28 13.69 20.17
CA MET A 1 -40.44 12.79 20.98
C MET A 1 -40.65 11.33 20.60
N LEU A 2 -41.90 10.79 20.67
CA LEU A 2 -42.21 9.38 20.36
C LEU A 2 -41.73 8.93 18.96
N GLY A 3 -41.96 9.72 17.89
CA GLY A 3 -41.51 9.38 16.55
C GLY A 3 -39.98 9.32 16.38
N CYS A 4 -39.23 10.10 17.17
CA CYS A 4 -37.76 10.01 17.15
C CYS A 4 -37.30 8.71 17.83
N LEU A 5 -37.89 8.34 18.95
CA LEU A 5 -37.59 7.10 19.65
C LEU A 5 -37.91 5.88 18.78
N LEU A 6 -38.99 5.92 18.03
CA LEU A 6 -39.37 4.88 17.09
C LEU A 6 -38.28 4.70 15.99
N VAL A 7 -37.82 5.79 15.37
CA VAL A 7 -36.77 5.72 14.32
C VAL A 7 -35.45 5.20 14.89
N ILE A 8 -35.04 5.66 16.07
CA ILE A 8 -33.89 5.17 16.79
C ILE A 8 -34.00 3.67 17.08
N GLY A 9 -35.19 3.23 17.56
CA GLY A 9 -35.47 1.82 17.79
C GLY A 9 -35.36 0.97 16.50
N ILE A 10 -35.89 1.48 15.37
CA ILE A 10 -35.78 0.80 14.07
C ILE A 10 -34.30 0.68 13.64
N TYR A 11 -33.49 1.72 13.77
CA TYR A 11 -32.06 1.66 13.42
C TYR A 11 -31.31 0.69 14.34
N ALA A 12 -31.59 0.70 15.63
CA ALA A 12 -31.01 -0.27 16.56
C ALA A 12 -31.37 -1.72 16.17
N ALA A 13 -32.63 -1.95 15.78
CA ALA A 13 -33.09 -3.26 15.32
C ALA A 13 -32.38 -3.68 14.00
N ILE A 14 -32.26 -2.78 13.02
CA ILE A 14 -31.53 -3.04 11.77
C ILE A 14 -30.06 -3.39 12.07
N SER A 15 -29.38 -2.58 12.88
CA SER A 15 -27.99 -2.80 13.27
C SER A 15 -27.81 -4.13 14.00
N PHE A 16 -28.72 -4.46 14.91
CA PHE A 16 -28.74 -5.74 15.60
C PHE A 16 -28.94 -6.92 14.64
N VAL A 17 -29.82 -6.80 13.65
CA VAL A 17 -30.03 -7.85 12.63
C VAL A 17 -28.76 -8.08 11.82
N VAL A 18 -28.07 -7.02 11.41
CA VAL A 18 -26.77 -7.15 10.69
C VAL A 18 -25.75 -7.88 11.57
N MET A 19 -25.57 -7.43 12.81
CA MET A 19 -24.68 -8.12 13.76
C MET A 19 -25.07 -9.59 13.96
N TYR A 20 -26.36 -9.86 14.14
CA TYR A 20 -26.88 -11.21 14.36
C TYR A 20 -26.63 -12.13 13.15
N LEU A 21 -26.86 -11.65 11.93
CA LEU A 21 -26.61 -12.43 10.72
C LEU A 21 -25.12 -12.79 10.59
N VAL A 22 -24.23 -11.82 10.81
CA VAL A 22 -22.79 -12.07 10.78
C VAL A 22 -22.37 -12.99 11.93
N SER A 23 -22.90 -12.80 13.14
CA SER A 23 -22.58 -13.67 14.29
C SER A 23 -22.99 -15.12 14.08
N ARG A 24 -24.15 -15.32 13.41
CA ARG A 24 -24.64 -16.69 13.12
C ARG A 24 -23.77 -17.45 12.13
N SER A 25 -23.12 -16.77 11.22
CA SER A 25 -22.16 -17.41 10.30
C SER A 25 -20.87 -17.81 11.02
N GLY A 26 -20.52 -17.13 12.13
CA GLY A 26 -19.26 -17.31 12.82
C GLY A 26 -18.05 -16.89 12.00
N VAL A 27 -18.26 -16.16 10.90
CA VAL A 27 -17.25 -15.86 9.89
C VAL A 27 -17.13 -14.36 9.65
N TYR A 28 -15.92 -13.85 9.57
CA TYR A 28 -15.71 -12.51 9.01
C TYR A 28 -16.15 -12.50 7.55
N PRO A 29 -16.83 -11.45 7.08
CA PRO A 29 -17.00 -11.23 5.65
C PRO A 29 -15.64 -11.28 4.94
N SER A 30 -15.63 -11.74 3.71
CA SER A 30 -14.40 -12.03 2.93
C SER A 30 -13.57 -10.81 2.51
N GLY A 31 -13.78 -9.65 3.11
CA GLY A 31 -13.08 -8.41 2.77
C GLY A 31 -11.56 -8.55 2.85
N SER A 32 -10.85 -8.13 1.79
CA SER A 32 -9.40 -8.26 1.65
C SER A 32 -8.62 -7.63 2.81
N ASP A 33 -9.07 -6.45 3.28
CA ASP A 33 -8.37 -5.69 4.34
C ASP A 33 -8.90 -5.98 5.75
N THR A 34 -9.97 -6.79 5.90
CA THR A 34 -10.65 -6.98 7.20
C THR A 34 -9.69 -7.45 8.28
N MET A 35 -8.95 -8.53 8.01
CA MET A 35 -8.04 -9.14 8.98
C MET A 35 -6.87 -8.19 9.35
N CYS A 36 -6.36 -7.43 8.38
CA CYS A 36 -5.34 -6.42 8.62
C CYS A 36 -5.81 -5.33 9.61
N HIS A 37 -7.06 -4.88 9.49
CA HIS A 37 -7.60 -3.88 10.42
C HIS A 37 -7.90 -4.47 11.80
N ILE A 38 -8.42 -5.69 11.85
CA ILE A 38 -8.68 -6.42 13.12
C ILE A 38 -7.36 -6.61 13.86
N TYR A 39 -6.31 -7.08 13.18
CA TYR A 39 -4.98 -7.23 13.75
C TYR A 39 -4.49 -5.94 14.42
N LYS A 40 -4.51 -4.81 13.69
CA LYS A 40 -4.07 -3.51 14.23
C LYS A 40 -4.89 -3.06 15.45
N GLY A 41 -6.21 -3.28 15.41
CA GLY A 41 -7.09 -3.02 16.54
C GLY A 41 -6.72 -3.85 17.76
N SER A 42 -6.39 -5.12 17.56
CA SER A 42 -6.03 -6.05 18.63
C SER A 42 -4.64 -5.74 19.21
N VAL A 43 -3.64 -5.43 18.39
CA VAL A 43 -2.31 -4.99 18.86
C VAL A 43 -2.45 -3.74 19.73
N LEU A 44 -3.24 -2.74 19.31
CA LEU A 44 -3.50 -1.55 20.12
C LEU A 44 -4.27 -1.90 21.41
N TYR A 45 -5.24 -2.80 21.35
CA TYR A 45 -6.00 -3.23 22.54
C TYR A 45 -5.07 -3.85 23.59
N GLN A 46 -4.15 -4.72 23.18
CA GLN A 46 -3.17 -5.31 24.09
C GLN A 46 -2.17 -4.26 24.62
N ALA A 47 -1.71 -3.36 23.76
CA ALA A 47 -0.83 -2.26 24.17
C ALA A 47 -1.51 -1.36 25.21
N LEU A 48 -2.77 -1.01 25.04
CA LEU A 48 -3.54 -0.20 26.00
C LEU A 48 -3.71 -0.91 27.35
N LYS A 49 -3.92 -2.23 27.37
CA LYS A 49 -3.98 -3.02 28.63
C LYS A 49 -2.67 -2.96 29.40
N ASN A 50 -1.55 -2.85 28.68
CA ASN A 50 -0.20 -2.76 29.27
C ASN A 50 0.23 -1.30 29.52
N GLY A 51 -0.69 -0.32 29.38
CA GLY A 51 -0.43 1.10 29.63
C GLY A 51 0.29 1.84 28.50
N ASN A 52 0.53 1.19 27.36
CA ASN A 52 1.08 1.83 26.17
C ASN A 52 -0.07 2.38 25.30
N TRP A 53 -0.21 3.71 25.29
CA TRP A 53 -1.30 4.39 24.58
C TRP A 53 -1.06 4.56 23.09
N TYR A 54 0.19 4.48 22.64
CA TYR A 54 0.56 4.66 21.24
C TYR A 54 1.78 3.80 20.92
N PRO A 55 1.59 2.51 20.58
CA PRO A 55 2.70 1.63 20.23
C PRO A 55 3.39 2.14 18.98
N LEU A 56 4.69 2.43 19.09
CA LEU A 56 5.48 2.99 17.98
C LEU A 56 5.95 1.90 17.03
N PHE A 57 6.19 0.71 17.53
CA PHE A 57 6.79 -0.41 16.80
C PHE A 57 6.07 -1.72 17.12
N ASP A 58 5.83 -2.53 16.11
CA ASP A 58 5.28 -3.88 16.20
C ASP A 58 6.27 -4.86 15.56
N PRO A 59 6.90 -5.80 16.29
CA PRO A 59 7.92 -6.71 15.78
C PRO A 59 7.36 -7.87 14.95
N MET A 60 6.03 -8.07 14.93
CA MET A 60 5.42 -9.28 14.43
C MET A 60 5.44 -9.39 12.91
N TRP A 61 5.32 -8.28 12.16
CA TRP A 61 5.31 -8.25 10.70
C TRP A 61 6.55 -7.55 10.12
N TYR A 62 7.02 -7.99 8.95
CA TYR A 62 8.05 -7.33 8.14
C TYR A 62 9.36 -7.06 8.89
N ASN A 63 9.75 -7.95 9.80
CA ASN A 63 10.89 -7.71 10.69
C ASN A 63 10.71 -6.53 11.66
N GLY A 64 9.51 -5.98 11.70
CA GLY A 64 9.08 -4.86 12.51
C GLY A 64 8.52 -3.70 11.70
N VAL A 65 7.44 -3.08 12.18
CA VAL A 65 6.75 -1.97 11.50
C VAL A 65 6.33 -0.87 12.44
N GLU A 66 6.34 0.37 11.94
CA GLU A 66 5.76 1.53 12.61
C GLU A 66 4.26 1.64 12.30
N MET A 67 3.47 0.67 12.76
CA MET A 67 2.08 0.49 12.36
C MET A 67 1.22 1.76 12.55
N MET A 68 1.38 2.49 13.67
CA MET A 68 0.55 3.66 13.99
C MET A 68 0.98 4.94 13.26
N ARG A 69 2.18 4.99 12.68
CA ARG A 69 2.68 6.17 11.96
C ARG A 69 2.00 6.35 10.61
N TYR A 70 1.82 5.27 9.85
CA TYR A 70 1.34 5.32 8.46
C TYR A 70 -0.14 5.03 8.32
N TRP A 71 -0.75 4.44 9.33
CA TRP A 71 -2.18 4.15 9.35
C TRP A 71 -2.92 5.18 10.20
N ALA A 72 -3.98 5.75 9.65
CA ALA A 72 -4.80 6.71 10.37
C ALA A 72 -5.26 6.13 11.71
N PRO A 73 -4.99 6.79 12.85
CA PRO A 73 -5.14 6.18 14.17
C PRO A 73 -6.59 5.98 14.62
N MET A 74 -7.53 6.80 14.16
CA MET A 74 -8.92 6.79 14.63
C MET A 74 -9.60 5.41 14.47
N PRO A 75 -9.52 4.71 13.32
CA PRO A 75 -10.13 3.40 13.16
C PRO A 75 -9.51 2.35 14.07
N VAL A 76 -8.19 2.43 14.32
CA VAL A 76 -7.47 1.48 15.17
C VAL A 76 -7.94 1.62 16.62
N TYR A 77 -8.02 2.86 17.14
CA TYR A 77 -8.59 3.12 18.46
C TYR A 77 -10.06 2.71 18.55
N PHE A 78 -10.83 2.94 17.49
CA PHE A 78 -12.25 2.59 17.47
C PHE A 78 -12.46 1.07 17.50
N LEU A 79 -11.64 0.30 16.77
CA LEU A 79 -11.65 -1.16 16.79
C LEU A 79 -11.19 -1.70 18.16
N ALA A 80 -10.11 -1.16 18.73
CA ALA A 80 -9.69 -1.53 20.09
C ALA A 80 -10.77 -1.28 21.14
N MET A 81 -11.49 -0.15 21.05
CA MET A 81 -12.65 0.13 21.90
C MET A 81 -13.78 -0.89 21.69
N CYS A 82 -14.09 -1.24 20.44
CA CYS A 82 -15.11 -2.24 20.13
C CYS A 82 -14.73 -3.62 20.68
N GLN A 83 -13.46 -4.00 20.58
CA GLN A 83 -12.93 -5.24 21.15
C GLN A 83 -13.01 -5.23 22.69
N ALA A 84 -12.70 -4.10 23.33
CA ALA A 84 -12.89 -3.94 24.79
C ALA A 84 -14.36 -4.10 25.20
N LEU A 85 -15.31 -3.53 24.43
CA LEU A 85 -16.75 -3.68 24.66
C LEU A 85 -17.22 -5.14 24.48
N ALA A 86 -16.55 -5.90 23.64
CA ALA A 86 -16.82 -7.34 23.44
C ALA A 86 -16.06 -8.26 24.43
N GLY A 87 -15.47 -7.69 25.50
CA GLY A 87 -14.77 -8.46 26.52
C GLY A 87 -13.36 -8.94 26.09
N GLY A 88 -12.83 -8.39 25.02
CA GLY A 88 -11.51 -8.74 24.46
C GLY A 88 -11.56 -9.65 23.23
N ASP A 89 -12.74 -10.18 22.90
CA ASP A 89 -12.91 -11.01 21.70
C ASP A 89 -12.83 -10.17 20.42
N CYS A 90 -11.96 -10.56 19.48
CA CYS A 90 -11.74 -9.86 18.21
C CYS A 90 -12.96 -9.91 17.31
N PHE A 91 -13.61 -11.07 17.19
CA PHE A 91 -14.79 -11.23 16.34
C PHE A 91 -15.99 -10.46 16.90
N GLY A 92 -16.22 -10.56 18.21
CA GLY A 92 -17.23 -9.75 18.92
C GLY A 92 -16.96 -8.25 18.75
N GLY A 93 -15.71 -7.82 18.83
CA GLY A 93 -15.31 -6.43 18.56
C GLY A 93 -15.68 -5.99 17.15
N TYR A 94 -15.43 -6.82 16.14
CA TYR A 94 -15.87 -6.56 14.77
C TYR A 94 -17.40 -6.44 14.64
N LEU A 95 -18.15 -7.32 15.30
CA LEU A 95 -19.61 -7.23 15.32
C LEU A 95 -20.10 -5.91 15.94
N VAL A 96 -19.52 -5.51 17.06
CA VAL A 96 -19.81 -4.22 17.70
C VAL A 96 -19.50 -3.06 16.77
N PHE A 97 -18.35 -3.12 16.04
CA PHE A 97 -17.99 -2.14 15.03
C PHE A 97 -19.08 -2.02 13.95
N LEU A 98 -19.52 -3.14 13.36
CA LEU A 98 -20.58 -3.17 12.35
C LEU A 98 -21.87 -2.53 12.86
N GLY A 99 -22.28 -2.90 14.08
CA GLY A 99 -23.46 -2.36 14.72
C GLY A 99 -23.41 -0.85 14.89
N ILE A 100 -22.29 -0.33 15.40
CA ILE A 100 -22.13 1.11 15.64
C ILE A 100 -22.06 1.88 14.32
N VAL A 101 -21.30 1.41 13.32
CA VAL A 101 -21.14 2.10 12.03
C VAL A 101 -22.47 2.16 11.28
N SER A 102 -23.23 1.05 11.22
CA SER A 102 -24.53 1.04 10.57
C SER A 102 -25.54 1.96 11.27
N PHE A 103 -25.58 1.93 12.62
CA PHE A 103 -26.45 2.79 13.42
C PHE A 103 -26.13 4.28 13.27
N LEU A 104 -24.84 4.66 13.41
CA LEU A 104 -24.44 6.07 13.32
C LEU A 104 -24.59 6.62 11.89
N GLY A 105 -24.30 5.80 10.86
CA GLY A 105 -24.53 6.16 9.46
C GLY A 105 -26.02 6.45 9.18
N ALA A 106 -26.92 5.62 9.70
CA ALA A 106 -28.34 5.84 9.60
C ALA A 106 -28.78 7.10 10.38
N LEU A 107 -28.25 7.30 11.58
CA LEU A 107 -28.56 8.44 12.43
C LEU A 107 -28.16 9.77 11.78
N SER A 108 -27.03 9.82 11.07
CA SER A 108 -26.57 11.03 10.37
C SER A 108 -27.63 11.54 9.38
N TRP A 109 -28.22 10.67 8.55
CA TRP A 109 -29.29 11.03 7.62
C TRP A 109 -30.57 11.45 8.30
N PHE A 110 -30.94 10.82 9.41
CA PHE A 110 -32.14 11.21 10.18
C PHE A 110 -31.97 12.61 10.77
N VAL A 111 -30.78 12.92 11.32
CA VAL A 111 -30.49 14.25 11.87
C VAL A 111 -30.60 15.31 10.77
N ILE A 112 -30.02 15.04 9.58
CA ILE A 112 -30.12 15.93 8.41
C ILE A 112 -31.60 16.12 8.00
N GLY A 113 -32.34 15.02 7.87
CA GLY A 113 -33.78 15.07 7.53
C GLY A 113 -34.61 15.93 8.50
N ARG A 114 -34.30 15.84 9.79
CA ARG A 114 -34.96 16.70 10.81
C ARG A 114 -34.59 18.17 10.64
N ARG A 115 -33.32 18.49 10.38
CA ARG A 115 -32.85 19.88 10.17
C ARG A 115 -33.55 20.53 8.97
N HIS A 116 -33.81 19.73 7.91
CA HIS A 116 -34.50 20.20 6.71
C HIS A 116 -36.03 20.05 6.71
N GLY A 117 -36.64 19.70 7.87
CA GLY A 117 -38.07 19.54 7.99
C GLY A 117 -38.66 18.31 7.28
N ARG A 118 -37.80 17.31 6.95
CA ARG A 118 -38.16 16.06 6.28
C ARG A 118 -37.71 14.81 7.06
N PRO A 119 -38.10 14.65 8.30
CA PRO A 119 -37.61 13.57 9.16
C PRO A 119 -37.91 12.17 8.62
N VAL A 120 -39.06 11.97 7.97
CA VAL A 120 -39.45 10.67 7.39
C VAL A 120 -38.49 10.32 6.22
N LEU A 121 -38.19 11.28 5.36
CA LEU A 121 -37.31 11.05 4.24
C LEU A 121 -35.85 10.79 4.73
N GLY A 122 -35.40 11.55 5.73
CA GLY A 122 -34.11 11.29 6.39
C GLY A 122 -34.07 9.92 7.06
N ALA A 123 -35.19 9.46 7.66
CA ALA A 123 -35.29 8.12 8.24
C ALA A 123 -35.17 7.02 7.18
N ILE A 124 -35.78 7.19 6.01
CA ILE A 124 -35.70 6.24 4.89
C ILE A 124 -34.26 6.22 4.36
N PHE A 125 -33.62 7.37 4.14
CA PHE A 125 -32.24 7.42 3.65
C PHE A 125 -31.27 6.80 4.64
N GLY A 126 -31.46 7.00 5.94
CA GLY A 126 -30.67 6.34 6.97
C GLY A 126 -30.78 4.82 6.89
N ALA A 127 -31.98 4.29 6.73
CA ALA A 127 -32.20 2.85 6.58
C ALA A 127 -31.55 2.30 5.28
N LEU A 128 -31.57 3.07 4.17
CA LEU A 128 -31.00 2.64 2.90
C LEU A 128 -29.48 2.80 2.84
N TRP A 129 -28.92 3.77 3.58
CA TRP A 129 -27.51 4.19 3.40
C TRP A 129 -26.52 3.07 3.54
N PHE A 130 -26.58 2.29 4.61
CA PHE A 130 -25.70 1.16 4.83
C PHE A 130 -25.90 0.06 3.77
N PHE A 131 -27.12 -0.17 3.32
CA PHE A 131 -27.47 -1.20 2.35
C PHE A 131 -27.28 -0.78 0.89
N MET A 132 -26.85 0.44 0.60
CA MET A 132 -26.37 0.79 -0.74
C MET A 132 -25.19 -0.11 -1.09
N PRO A 133 -25.19 -0.79 -2.26
CA PRO A 133 -24.18 -1.82 -2.57
C PRO A 133 -22.74 -1.35 -2.38
N ASN A 134 -22.41 -0.14 -2.80
CA ASN A 134 -21.05 0.39 -2.64
C ASN A 134 -20.66 0.71 -1.19
N ASN A 135 -21.61 0.96 -0.33
CA ASN A 135 -21.37 1.20 1.09
C ASN A 135 -21.19 -0.12 1.85
N LEU A 136 -21.99 -1.11 1.49
CA LEU A 136 -21.83 -2.46 2.02
C LEU A 136 -20.52 -3.11 1.54
N LEU A 137 -20.15 -2.90 0.28
CA LEU A 137 -18.91 -3.37 -0.34
C LEU A 137 -17.67 -2.92 0.45
N ALA A 138 -17.64 -1.67 0.94
CA ALA A 138 -16.55 -1.17 1.77
C ALA A 138 -16.25 -2.07 2.98
N VAL A 139 -17.28 -2.68 3.56
CA VAL A 139 -17.18 -3.49 4.77
C VAL A 139 -17.09 -4.97 4.44
N PHE A 140 -17.89 -5.46 3.48
CA PHE A 140 -18.08 -6.89 3.24
C PHE A 140 -17.16 -7.46 2.17
N VAL A 141 -16.62 -6.64 1.26
CA VAL A 141 -15.77 -7.10 0.15
C VAL A 141 -14.38 -6.50 0.21
N GLU A 142 -14.24 -5.17 0.35
CA GLU A 142 -12.93 -4.55 0.53
C GLU A 142 -12.39 -4.77 1.95
N GLY A 143 -13.27 -4.88 2.94
CA GLY A 143 -12.85 -4.90 4.35
C GLY A 143 -12.28 -3.57 4.84
N ASN A 144 -12.47 -2.48 4.10
CA ASN A 144 -11.92 -1.16 4.40
C ASN A 144 -12.74 -0.47 5.50
N LEU A 145 -12.55 -0.93 6.73
CA LEU A 145 -13.24 -0.43 7.92
C LEU A 145 -13.01 1.08 8.16
N PRO A 146 -11.81 1.64 7.91
CA PRO A 146 -11.55 3.07 7.94
C PRO A 146 -12.46 3.89 7.03
N ARG A 147 -12.70 3.41 5.80
CA ARG A 147 -13.59 4.06 4.84
C ARG A 147 -15.06 4.01 5.33
N ALA A 148 -15.47 2.90 5.93
CA ALA A 148 -16.81 2.76 6.50
C ALA A 148 -17.08 3.82 7.59
N LEU A 149 -16.08 4.13 8.43
CA LEU A 149 -16.17 5.23 9.40
C LEU A 149 -16.30 6.60 8.72
N CYS A 150 -15.57 6.86 7.65
CA CYS A 150 -15.72 8.11 6.88
C CYS A 150 -17.15 8.28 6.36
N MET A 151 -17.78 7.19 5.89
CA MET A 151 -19.15 7.22 5.35
C MET A 151 -20.23 7.53 6.39
N VAL A 152 -19.94 7.37 7.68
CA VAL A 152 -20.81 7.82 8.77
C VAL A 152 -20.97 9.34 8.76
N VAL A 153 -19.88 10.06 8.50
CA VAL A 153 -19.79 11.53 8.57
C VAL A 153 -19.98 12.19 7.21
N LEU A 154 -19.79 11.47 6.11
CA LEU A 154 -19.92 11.99 4.75
C LEU A 154 -21.24 12.73 4.48
N PRO A 155 -22.43 12.24 4.90
CA PRO A 155 -23.67 12.99 4.71
C PRO A 155 -23.68 14.34 5.43
N LEU A 156 -23.15 14.41 6.64
CA LEU A 156 -23.02 15.66 7.41
C LEU A 156 -22.03 16.63 6.74
N PHE A 157 -20.95 16.12 6.15
CA PHE A 157 -20.01 16.90 5.37
C PHE A 157 -20.70 17.56 4.17
N VAL A 158 -21.43 16.76 3.35
CA VAL A 158 -22.19 17.25 2.18
C VAL A 158 -23.25 18.26 2.59
N GLU A 159 -24.00 18.04 3.69
CA GLU A 159 -24.94 19.01 4.25
C GLU A 159 -24.25 20.36 4.52
N ASN A 160 -23.14 20.35 5.24
CA ASN A 160 -22.46 21.60 5.62
C ASN A 160 -21.84 22.35 4.43
N VAL A 161 -21.36 21.65 3.40
CA VAL A 161 -20.93 22.25 2.14
C VAL A 161 -22.09 22.99 1.46
N HIS A 162 -23.22 22.32 1.31
CA HIS A 162 -24.44 22.88 0.73
C HIS A 162 -24.98 24.07 1.52
N ASP A 163 -25.12 23.93 2.84
CA ASP A 163 -25.62 24.96 3.72
C ASP A 163 -24.76 26.22 3.68
N TYR A 164 -23.44 26.06 3.58
CA TYR A 164 -22.57 27.22 3.45
C TYR A 164 -22.64 27.84 2.06
N LEU A 165 -22.43 27.08 1.01
CA LEU A 165 -22.34 27.61 -0.37
C LEU A 165 -23.68 28.19 -0.85
N LEU A 166 -24.79 27.52 -0.59
CA LEU A 166 -26.09 27.93 -1.10
C LEU A 166 -26.87 28.86 -0.16
N GLU A 167 -26.78 28.63 1.14
CA GLU A 167 -27.57 29.37 2.14
C GLU A 167 -26.72 30.38 2.92
N GLN A 168 -25.39 30.38 2.71
CA GLN A 168 -24.46 31.25 3.43
C GLN A 168 -24.58 31.11 4.97
N ARG A 169 -24.78 29.86 5.44
CA ARG A 169 -24.82 29.53 6.87
C ARG A 169 -23.41 29.44 7.42
N TRP A 170 -22.90 30.54 7.96
CA TRP A 170 -21.53 30.62 8.49
C TRP A 170 -21.20 29.56 9.55
N SER A 171 -22.19 29.12 10.33
CA SER A 171 -22.01 28.06 11.34
C SER A 171 -21.69 26.68 10.73
N SER A 172 -21.81 26.52 9.43
CA SER A 172 -21.46 25.27 8.73
C SER A 172 -19.94 25.11 8.50
N LEU A 173 -19.20 26.22 8.42
CA LEU A 173 -17.73 26.13 8.20
C LEU A 173 -17.00 25.39 9.33
N PRO A 174 -17.22 25.71 10.65
CA PRO A 174 -16.60 24.95 11.73
C PRO A 174 -16.95 23.45 11.69
N LYS A 175 -18.21 23.12 11.38
CA LYS A 175 -18.66 21.73 11.30
C LYS A 175 -18.01 21.02 10.13
N LEU A 176 -17.84 21.70 9.01
CA LEU A 176 -17.12 21.20 7.84
C LEU A 176 -15.67 20.85 8.18
N THR A 177 -14.97 21.76 8.87
CA THR A 177 -13.59 21.53 9.37
C THR A 177 -13.54 20.28 10.25
N LEU A 178 -14.46 20.16 11.24
CA LEU A 178 -14.48 18.98 12.13
C LEU A 178 -14.80 17.67 11.39
N CYS A 179 -15.74 17.68 10.44
CA CYS A 179 -16.02 16.50 9.61
C CYS A 179 -14.77 16.09 8.84
N PHE A 180 -14.02 17.06 8.31
CA PHE A 180 -12.84 16.78 7.52
C PHE A 180 -11.66 16.28 8.38
N VAL A 181 -11.47 16.84 9.58
CA VAL A 181 -10.52 16.28 10.59
C VAL A 181 -10.84 14.81 10.86
N PHE A 182 -12.10 14.51 11.16
CA PHE A 182 -12.50 13.12 11.44
C PHE A 182 -12.22 12.19 10.25
N MET A 183 -12.59 12.60 9.03
CA MET A 183 -12.36 11.78 7.83
C MET A 183 -10.87 11.60 7.53
N THR A 184 -10.04 12.63 7.72
CA THR A 184 -8.58 12.53 7.55
C THR A 184 -7.96 11.58 8.57
N MET A 185 -8.41 11.64 9.84
CA MET A 185 -7.95 10.74 10.90
C MET A 185 -8.51 9.32 10.78
N CYS A 186 -9.52 9.11 9.94
CA CYS A 186 -10.03 7.77 9.62
C CYS A 186 -9.33 7.17 8.39
N HIS A 187 -9.28 7.92 7.28
CA HIS A 187 -8.73 7.45 6.01
C HIS A 187 -8.29 8.63 5.14
N THR A 188 -7.02 8.99 5.22
CA THR A 188 -6.46 10.18 4.54
C THR A 188 -6.69 10.16 3.02
N GLY A 189 -6.47 9.02 2.36
CA GLY A 189 -6.71 8.87 0.92
C GLY A 189 -8.18 9.11 0.55
N TYR A 190 -9.12 8.55 1.30
CA TYR A 190 -10.56 8.76 1.04
C TYR A 190 -10.99 10.20 1.35
N ALA A 191 -10.43 10.84 2.38
CA ALA A 191 -10.63 12.26 2.62
C ALA A 191 -10.13 13.11 1.44
N GLY A 192 -9.00 12.76 0.84
CA GLY A 192 -8.50 13.38 -0.40
C GLY A 192 -9.48 13.22 -1.58
N MET A 193 -10.04 12.02 -1.76
CA MET A 193 -11.07 11.77 -2.80
C MET A 193 -12.33 12.62 -2.55
N ILE A 194 -12.78 12.75 -1.30
CA ILE A 194 -13.90 13.63 -0.93
C ILE A 194 -13.58 15.09 -1.23
N ALA A 195 -12.36 15.54 -0.97
CA ALA A 195 -11.91 16.89 -1.34
C ALA A 195 -11.93 17.13 -2.86
N LEU A 196 -11.50 16.14 -3.66
CA LEU A 196 -11.60 16.21 -5.13
C LEU A 196 -13.05 16.27 -5.61
N ALA A 197 -13.93 15.44 -5.04
CA ALA A 197 -15.38 15.50 -5.34
C ALA A 197 -15.97 16.87 -4.98
N LEU A 198 -15.48 17.49 -3.90
CA LEU A 198 -15.86 18.85 -3.54
C LEU A 198 -15.39 19.89 -4.57
N LEU A 199 -14.21 19.73 -5.18
CA LEU A 199 -13.77 20.62 -6.28
C LEU A 199 -14.71 20.52 -7.47
N ILE A 200 -15.19 19.30 -7.80
CA ILE A 200 -16.22 19.10 -8.84
C ILE A 200 -17.50 19.85 -8.44
N PHE A 201 -17.96 19.68 -7.19
CA PHE A 201 -19.16 20.41 -6.71
C PHE A 201 -18.98 21.92 -6.74
N ALA A 202 -17.80 22.42 -6.36
CA ALA A 202 -17.48 23.85 -6.38
C ALA A 202 -17.48 24.42 -7.81
N ALA A 203 -16.96 23.67 -8.78
CA ALA A 203 -17.01 24.03 -10.20
C ALA A 203 -18.46 24.09 -10.72
N VAL A 204 -19.25 23.06 -10.44
CA VAL A 204 -20.69 23.05 -10.77
C VAL A 204 -21.43 24.21 -10.12
N TYR A 205 -21.13 24.48 -8.83
CA TYR A 205 -21.71 25.61 -8.11
C TYR A 205 -21.35 26.97 -8.76
N ALA A 206 -20.08 27.17 -9.14
CA ALA A 206 -19.63 28.41 -9.79
C ALA A 206 -20.36 28.63 -11.13
N ILE A 207 -20.53 27.58 -11.92
CA ILE A 207 -21.21 27.62 -13.24
C ILE A 207 -22.71 27.92 -13.08
N LEU A 208 -23.40 27.21 -12.21
CA LEU A 208 -24.86 27.29 -12.09
C LEU A 208 -25.33 28.57 -11.37
N TYR A 209 -24.57 29.05 -10.37
CA TYR A 209 -25.07 30.13 -9.52
C TYR A 209 -24.42 31.46 -9.80
N ARG A 210 -23.26 31.52 -10.47
CA ARG A 210 -22.48 32.73 -10.74
C ARG A 210 -22.29 33.64 -9.52
N LYS A 211 -22.23 33.03 -8.30
CA LYS A 211 -22.07 33.73 -7.05
C LYS A 211 -20.59 33.94 -6.72
N SER A 212 -20.32 34.70 -5.66
CA SER A 212 -18.98 35.02 -5.22
C SER A 212 -18.08 33.81 -5.08
N LEU A 213 -16.95 33.76 -5.79
CA LEU A 213 -15.90 32.74 -5.65
C LEU A 213 -15.30 32.71 -4.24
N TRP A 214 -15.43 33.79 -3.49
CA TRP A 214 -14.97 33.86 -2.09
C TRP A 214 -15.64 32.82 -1.19
N SER A 215 -16.87 32.41 -1.48
CA SER A 215 -17.52 31.35 -0.73
C SER A 215 -16.82 30.01 -0.92
N ILE A 216 -16.32 29.74 -2.13
CA ILE A 216 -15.52 28.53 -2.42
C ILE A 216 -14.19 28.58 -1.65
N VAL A 217 -13.51 29.76 -1.68
CA VAL A 217 -12.26 29.95 -0.94
C VAL A 217 -12.44 29.67 0.56
N HIS A 218 -13.55 30.09 1.17
CA HIS A 218 -13.82 29.81 2.59
C HIS A 218 -14.00 28.29 2.86
N VAL A 219 -14.66 27.56 1.95
CA VAL A 219 -14.81 26.11 2.07
C VAL A 219 -13.44 25.42 1.93
N LEU A 220 -12.64 25.82 0.95
CA LEU A 220 -11.29 25.28 0.78
C LEU A 220 -10.40 25.57 2.00
N LEU A 221 -10.47 26.77 2.55
CA LEU A 221 -9.76 27.12 3.78
C LEU A 221 -10.21 26.24 4.97
N ALA A 222 -11.51 25.97 5.10
CA ALA A 222 -12.01 25.11 6.16
C ALA A 222 -11.48 23.67 6.02
N ILE A 223 -11.32 23.17 4.80
CA ILE A 223 -10.72 21.86 4.51
C ILE A 223 -9.24 21.85 4.80
N ILE A 224 -8.50 22.85 4.31
CA ILE A 224 -7.06 22.99 4.56
C ILE A 224 -6.80 23.06 6.07
N LEU A 225 -7.58 23.85 6.81
CA LEU A 225 -7.48 23.88 8.27
C LEU A 225 -7.79 22.54 8.90
N GLY A 226 -8.81 21.80 8.40
CA GLY A 226 -9.11 20.45 8.85
C GLY A 226 -7.94 19.49 8.64
N PHE A 227 -7.28 19.58 7.49
CA PHE A 227 -6.09 18.79 7.17
C PHE A 227 -4.90 19.17 8.09
N LEU A 228 -4.62 20.46 8.25
CA LEU A 228 -3.53 20.95 9.10
C LEU A 228 -3.74 20.67 10.59
N LEU A 229 -4.99 20.59 11.05
CA LEU A 229 -5.30 20.21 12.44
C LEU A 229 -4.84 18.78 12.77
N THR A 230 -4.74 17.90 11.77
CA THR A 230 -4.21 16.54 11.95
C THR A 230 -2.69 16.47 11.86
N GLY A 231 -2.01 17.61 11.74
CA GLY A 231 -0.57 17.74 11.50
C GLY A 231 0.30 16.99 12.51
N ILE A 232 -0.13 16.92 13.77
CA ILE A 232 0.60 16.18 14.82
C ILE A 232 0.86 14.71 14.45
N TRP A 233 -0.05 14.08 13.73
CA TRP A 233 0.11 12.73 13.20
C TRP A 233 0.52 12.75 11.73
N LEU A 234 -0.18 13.53 10.91
CA LEU A 234 -0.04 13.49 9.46
C LEU A 234 1.34 13.95 8.97
N TYR A 235 1.97 14.91 9.67
CA TYR A 235 3.30 15.38 9.29
C TYR A 235 4.36 14.29 9.43
N ALA A 236 4.34 13.54 10.53
CA ALA A 236 5.22 12.38 10.73
C ALA A 236 4.99 11.29 9.67
N SER A 237 3.71 11.02 9.35
CA SER A 237 3.33 10.06 8.30
C SER A 237 3.87 10.47 6.92
N LEU A 238 3.70 11.74 6.54
CA LEU A 238 4.17 12.25 5.24
C LEU A 238 5.71 12.30 5.14
N LYS A 239 6.40 12.59 6.24
CA LYS A 239 7.87 12.66 6.27
C LYS A 239 8.53 11.29 6.19
N GLY A 240 7.91 10.24 6.74
CA GLY A 240 8.40 8.88 6.63
C GLY A 240 8.26 8.28 5.22
N GLY A 241 7.53 8.95 4.34
CA GLY A 241 7.22 8.46 3.00
C GLY A 241 6.08 7.45 3.02
N ILE A 242 5.03 7.69 2.22
CA ILE A 242 3.98 6.70 1.98
C ILE A 242 4.48 5.88 0.79
N THR A 243 5.27 4.87 1.07
CA THR A 243 5.65 3.91 0.04
C THR A 243 4.48 2.96 -0.18
N SER A 244 3.87 3.03 -1.36
CA SER A 244 2.99 1.98 -1.86
C SER A 244 3.77 1.27 -2.95
N THR A 245 4.15 0.03 -2.73
CA THR A 245 4.71 -0.83 -3.76
C THR A 245 3.67 -1.22 -4.80
N ASP A 246 2.36 -1.07 -4.48
CA ASP A 246 1.25 -1.61 -5.25
C ASP A 246 0.74 -0.72 -6.39
N SER A 247 1.15 0.53 -6.52
CA SER A 247 0.48 1.41 -7.47
C SER A 247 1.38 2.39 -8.17
N SER A 248 2.22 1.89 -9.06
CA SER A 248 2.91 2.75 -10.02
C SER A 248 1.96 3.40 -11.03
N GLN A 249 0.74 2.85 -11.24
CA GLN A 249 -0.24 3.37 -12.19
C GLN A 249 -1.68 3.09 -11.74
N VAL A 250 -2.60 4.01 -12.07
CA VAL A 250 -4.05 3.74 -11.98
C VAL A 250 -4.39 2.59 -12.90
N MET A 251 -4.79 1.47 -12.32
CA MET A 251 -5.16 0.30 -13.09
C MET A 251 -6.52 0.48 -13.75
N ARG A 252 -6.66 0.03 -15.00
CA ARG A 252 -7.92 0.07 -15.73
C ARG A 252 -9.05 -0.69 -15.01
N GLN A 253 -8.72 -1.68 -14.21
CA GLN A 253 -9.67 -2.41 -13.36
C GLN A 253 -10.37 -1.54 -12.30
N PHE A 254 -9.83 -0.36 -11.96
CA PHE A 254 -10.51 0.59 -11.08
C PHE A 254 -11.59 1.42 -11.77
N PHE A 255 -11.83 1.18 -13.04
CA PHE A 255 -12.90 1.78 -13.82
C PHE A 255 -13.86 0.70 -14.30
N GLN A 256 -15.11 1.06 -14.56
CA GLN A 256 -16.13 0.10 -14.92
C GLN A 256 -16.86 0.58 -16.17
N GLU A 257 -17.27 -0.37 -17.03
CA GLU A 257 -18.20 -0.08 -18.10
C GLU A 257 -19.50 0.52 -17.54
N ALA A 258 -19.97 1.62 -18.13
CA ALA A 258 -21.12 2.36 -17.63
C ALA A 258 -22.36 1.46 -17.50
N TRP A 259 -22.60 0.57 -18.48
CA TRP A 259 -23.74 -0.35 -18.47
C TRP A 259 -23.62 -1.42 -17.36
N LEU A 260 -22.41 -1.91 -17.07
CA LEU A 260 -22.19 -2.84 -15.96
C LEU A 260 -22.48 -2.20 -14.60
N SER A 261 -22.12 -0.93 -14.45
CA SER A 261 -22.39 -0.16 -13.23
C SER A 261 -23.89 0.11 -13.02
N LEU A 262 -24.71 -0.02 -14.05
CA LEU A 262 -26.16 0.24 -14.01
C LEU A 262 -27.01 -1.02 -14.08
N ASP A 263 -26.43 -2.19 -14.36
CA ASP A 263 -27.18 -3.43 -14.53
C ASP A 263 -27.63 -4.02 -13.17
N PRO A 264 -28.93 -3.99 -12.85
CA PRO A 264 -29.44 -4.52 -11.58
C PRO A 264 -29.45 -6.05 -11.55
N LEU A 265 -29.28 -6.72 -12.69
CA LEU A 265 -29.21 -8.18 -12.79
C LEU A 265 -27.75 -8.69 -12.73
N ARG A 266 -26.79 -7.77 -12.70
CA ARG A 266 -25.39 -8.14 -12.56
C ARG A 266 -25.16 -8.90 -11.26
N ARG A 267 -24.54 -10.06 -11.40
CA ARG A 267 -24.13 -10.87 -10.27
C ARG A 267 -22.93 -10.19 -9.59
N LEU A 268 -23.14 -9.64 -8.40
CA LEU A 268 -22.09 -9.07 -7.58
C LEU A 268 -21.29 -10.24 -6.96
N THR A 269 -20.05 -10.40 -7.38
CA THR A 269 -19.11 -11.38 -6.83
C THR A 269 -18.13 -10.69 -5.88
N GLN A 270 -17.30 -11.46 -5.20
CA GLN A 270 -16.17 -10.93 -4.44
C GLN A 270 -15.13 -10.33 -5.40
N GLY A 271 -14.52 -9.21 -5.02
CA GLY A 271 -13.46 -8.55 -5.75
C GLY A 271 -13.79 -7.18 -6.30
N PHE A 272 -12.88 -6.63 -7.10
CA PHE A 272 -12.97 -5.28 -7.64
C PHE A 272 -14.04 -5.11 -8.73
N ASP A 273 -14.66 -6.19 -9.17
CA ASP A 273 -15.73 -6.20 -10.17
C ASP A 273 -17.11 -5.76 -9.66
N VAL A 274 -17.23 -5.42 -8.40
CA VAL A 274 -18.49 -5.33 -7.66
C VAL A 274 -19.10 -3.94 -7.62
N PHE A 275 -18.61 -3.00 -8.42
CA PHE A 275 -19.04 -1.61 -8.34
C PHE A 275 -20.36 -1.37 -9.10
N TYR A 276 -21.39 -1.09 -8.32
CA TYR A 276 -22.74 -0.83 -8.79
C TYR A 276 -23.17 0.58 -8.38
N PHE A 277 -23.33 1.49 -9.36
CA PHE A 277 -23.86 2.82 -9.11
C PHE A 277 -25.35 2.75 -8.76
N GLY A 278 -26.10 1.93 -9.49
CA GLY A 278 -27.52 1.74 -9.36
C GLY A 278 -28.32 2.35 -10.51
N LEU A 279 -29.21 1.56 -11.09
CA LEU A 279 -30.07 2.03 -12.17
C LEU A 279 -31.05 3.10 -11.68
N ALA A 280 -31.65 2.89 -10.51
CA ALA A 280 -32.58 3.86 -9.94
C ALA A 280 -31.89 5.14 -9.49
N ALA A 281 -30.67 5.04 -8.92
CA ALA A 281 -29.84 6.19 -8.60
C ALA A 281 -29.48 6.99 -9.86
N PHE A 282 -29.13 6.34 -10.96
CA PHE A 282 -28.84 6.99 -12.23
C PHE A 282 -30.08 7.70 -12.79
N ILE A 283 -31.24 7.02 -12.81
CA ILE A 283 -32.52 7.62 -13.24
C ILE A 283 -32.84 8.85 -12.36
N LEU A 284 -32.66 8.74 -11.03
CA LEU A 284 -32.83 9.87 -10.12
C LEU A 284 -31.91 11.05 -10.49
N VAL A 285 -30.63 10.77 -10.77
CA VAL A 285 -29.65 11.82 -11.13
C VAL A 285 -30.08 12.53 -12.42
N ILE A 286 -30.40 11.79 -13.48
CA ILE A 286 -30.87 12.37 -14.76
C ILE A 286 -32.16 13.15 -14.56
N PHE A 287 -33.14 12.57 -13.85
CA PHE A 287 -34.40 13.25 -13.54
C PHE A 287 -34.18 14.53 -12.71
N GLY A 288 -33.25 14.49 -11.76
CA GLY A 288 -32.85 15.65 -10.97
C GLY A 288 -32.18 16.75 -11.80
N ILE A 289 -31.32 16.40 -12.75
CA ILE A 289 -30.70 17.36 -13.68
C ILE A 289 -31.77 18.06 -14.53
N LEU A 290 -32.77 17.32 -15.02
CA LEU A 290 -33.79 17.86 -15.93
C LEU A 290 -34.86 18.67 -15.21
N PHE A 291 -35.28 18.26 -14.00
CA PHE A 291 -36.49 18.80 -13.37
C PHE A 291 -36.27 19.47 -12.01
N ALA A 292 -35.11 19.30 -11.38
CA ALA A 292 -34.87 19.94 -10.09
C ALA A 292 -34.61 21.44 -10.26
N LYS A 293 -34.99 22.21 -9.24
CA LYS A 293 -34.61 23.62 -9.18
C LYS A 293 -33.14 23.78 -8.81
N LYS A 294 -32.59 24.95 -9.15
CA LYS A 294 -31.17 25.28 -8.94
C LYS A 294 -30.61 24.79 -7.59
N ARG A 295 -31.35 24.90 -6.48
CA ARG A 295 -30.87 24.52 -5.14
C ARG A 295 -30.48 23.03 -5.05
N SER A 296 -31.22 22.14 -5.67
CA SER A 296 -30.98 20.69 -5.66
C SER A 296 -30.16 20.23 -6.87
N MET A 297 -30.15 20.98 -7.95
CA MET A 297 -29.56 20.60 -9.23
C MET A 297 -28.04 20.40 -9.13
N ALA A 298 -27.32 21.20 -8.32
CA ALA A 298 -25.88 21.16 -8.23
C ALA A 298 -25.34 19.78 -7.78
N GLY A 299 -25.96 19.16 -6.79
CA GLY A 299 -25.55 17.85 -6.32
C GLY A 299 -25.85 16.73 -7.35
N PHE A 300 -26.93 16.85 -8.11
CA PHE A 300 -27.22 15.89 -9.21
C PHE A 300 -26.19 16.00 -10.33
N TRP A 301 -25.80 17.22 -10.74
CA TRP A 301 -24.70 17.39 -11.71
C TRP A 301 -23.37 16.86 -11.18
N THR A 302 -23.07 17.10 -9.90
CA THR A 302 -21.85 16.57 -9.27
C THR A 302 -21.85 15.05 -9.27
N ALA A 303 -22.97 14.42 -8.87
CA ALA A 303 -23.12 12.96 -8.90
C ALA A 303 -22.97 12.40 -10.33
N PHE A 304 -23.52 13.08 -11.33
CA PHE A 304 -23.39 12.67 -12.74
C PHE A 304 -21.94 12.75 -13.23
N ILE A 305 -21.25 13.87 -12.97
CA ILE A 305 -19.85 14.04 -13.39
C ILE A 305 -18.97 12.99 -12.73
N ILE A 306 -19.13 12.77 -11.40
CA ILE A 306 -18.39 11.73 -10.69
C ILE A 306 -18.69 10.36 -11.31
N PHE A 307 -19.95 10.03 -11.58
CA PHE A 307 -20.33 8.77 -12.24
C PHE A 307 -19.58 8.59 -13.56
N ILE A 308 -19.56 9.60 -14.44
CA ILE A 308 -18.82 9.53 -15.71
C ILE A 308 -17.33 9.31 -15.47
N CYS A 309 -16.73 10.00 -14.48
CA CYS A 309 -15.32 9.83 -14.15
C CYS A 309 -14.97 8.42 -13.65
N THR A 310 -15.94 7.64 -13.14
CA THR A 310 -15.70 6.25 -12.70
C THR A 310 -15.78 5.23 -13.83
N THR A 311 -16.14 5.65 -15.04
CA THR A 311 -16.29 4.76 -16.20
C THR A 311 -15.00 4.65 -17.00
N THR A 312 -14.83 3.52 -17.70
CA THR A 312 -13.68 3.27 -18.60
C THR A 312 -13.49 4.33 -19.66
N MET A 313 -14.56 5.08 -20.02
CA MET A 313 -14.48 6.22 -20.97
C MET A 313 -13.54 7.33 -20.50
N MET A 314 -13.32 7.47 -19.22
CA MET A 314 -12.47 8.53 -18.66
C MET A 314 -11.07 8.05 -18.28
N TYR A 315 -10.78 6.76 -18.43
CA TYR A 315 -9.49 6.17 -18.05
C TYR A 315 -8.31 6.90 -18.69
N ASP A 316 -8.30 7.02 -20.03
CA ASP A 316 -7.19 7.62 -20.78
C ASP A 316 -6.94 9.10 -20.43
N VAL A 317 -7.96 9.79 -19.90
CA VAL A 317 -7.84 11.18 -19.45
C VAL A 317 -7.33 11.25 -18.01
N LEU A 318 -7.89 10.43 -17.13
CA LEU A 318 -7.60 10.50 -15.70
C LEU A 318 -6.22 9.91 -15.35
N VAL A 319 -5.74 8.94 -16.13
CA VAL A 319 -4.40 8.37 -15.96
C VAL A 319 -3.29 9.41 -16.18
N LEU A 320 -3.55 10.47 -16.96
CA LEU A 320 -2.60 11.54 -17.23
C LEU A 320 -2.48 12.56 -16.09
N LEU A 321 -3.37 12.51 -15.09
CA LEU A 321 -3.33 13.47 -13.99
C LEU A 321 -2.20 13.12 -13.01
N PRO A 322 -1.42 14.11 -12.55
CA PRO A 322 -0.46 13.91 -11.49
C PRO A 322 -1.13 13.33 -10.23
N GLY A 323 -0.58 12.26 -9.67
CA GLY A 323 -1.17 11.60 -8.51
C GLY A 323 -2.35 10.66 -8.85
N SER A 324 -2.56 10.35 -10.12
CA SER A 324 -3.61 9.43 -10.54
C SER A 324 -3.47 8.04 -9.91
N GLN A 325 -2.26 7.60 -9.61
CA GLN A 325 -1.97 6.33 -8.91
C GLN A 325 -2.66 6.22 -7.53
N TYR A 326 -3.07 7.33 -6.92
CA TYR A 326 -3.81 7.34 -5.65
C TYR A 326 -5.33 7.39 -5.81
N LEU A 327 -5.84 7.42 -7.05
CA LEU A 327 -7.26 7.56 -7.36
C LEU A 327 -7.92 6.18 -7.54
N TRP A 328 -8.53 5.65 -6.50
CA TRP A 328 -9.41 4.50 -6.57
C TRP A 328 -10.80 4.94 -7.06
N MET A 329 -10.97 5.07 -8.38
CA MET A 329 -12.14 5.72 -8.98
C MET A 329 -13.47 5.14 -8.53
N LEU A 330 -13.55 3.84 -8.34
CA LEU A 330 -14.76 3.15 -7.93
C LEU A 330 -15.24 3.55 -6.51
N ARG A 331 -14.35 3.98 -5.63
CA ARG A 331 -14.69 4.47 -4.29
C ARG A 331 -15.44 5.82 -4.32
N PHE A 332 -15.38 6.57 -5.42
CA PHE A 332 -16.14 7.81 -5.59
C PHE A 332 -17.65 7.58 -5.75
N ILE A 333 -18.11 6.38 -6.06
CA ILE A 333 -19.52 6.07 -6.24
C ILE A 333 -20.32 6.36 -4.96
N SER A 334 -19.83 5.98 -3.78
CA SER A 334 -20.47 6.32 -2.50
C SER A 334 -20.60 7.83 -2.29
N ILE A 335 -19.61 8.60 -2.73
CA ILE A 335 -19.63 10.07 -2.65
C ILE A 335 -20.69 10.64 -3.61
N ALA A 336 -20.76 10.15 -4.85
CA ALA A 336 -21.76 10.55 -5.84
C ALA A 336 -23.18 10.25 -5.34
N LEU A 337 -23.41 9.06 -4.81
CA LEU A 337 -24.69 8.67 -4.21
C LEU A 337 -25.07 9.59 -3.04
N CYS A 338 -24.13 9.97 -2.17
CA CYS A 338 -24.37 10.91 -1.10
C CYS A 338 -24.86 12.27 -1.61
N PHE A 339 -24.23 12.83 -2.64
CA PHE A 339 -24.68 14.08 -3.29
C PHE A 339 -26.07 13.94 -3.91
N ALA A 340 -26.37 12.82 -4.58
CA ALA A 340 -27.66 12.55 -5.18
C ALA A 340 -28.78 12.45 -4.13
N LEU A 341 -28.59 11.66 -3.08
CA LEU A 341 -29.55 11.49 -1.98
C LEU A 341 -29.78 12.79 -1.23
N TYR A 342 -28.73 13.55 -0.92
CA TYR A 342 -28.85 14.84 -0.28
C TYR A 342 -29.63 15.83 -1.16
N SER A 343 -29.39 15.84 -2.46
CA SER A 343 -30.11 16.67 -3.42
C SER A 343 -31.59 16.30 -3.48
N LEU A 344 -31.92 15.02 -3.43
CA LEU A 344 -33.33 14.55 -3.31
C LEU A 344 -33.95 15.00 -2.00
N LEU A 345 -33.23 14.94 -0.89
CA LEU A 345 -33.71 15.38 0.43
C LEU A 345 -34.15 16.85 0.41
N ILE A 346 -33.35 17.72 -0.20
CA ILE A 346 -33.64 19.17 -0.26
C ILE A 346 -34.54 19.58 -1.42
N TRP A 347 -34.96 18.64 -2.28
CA TRP A 347 -35.83 18.91 -3.44
C TRP A 347 -37.31 19.10 -3.04
N ASN A 348 -37.65 20.29 -2.53
CA ASN A 348 -38.95 20.61 -1.95
C ASN A 348 -40.09 20.72 -2.99
N THR A 349 -39.76 20.89 -4.28
CA THR A 349 -40.75 21.04 -5.34
C THR A 349 -41.17 19.73 -5.99
N LEU A 350 -40.54 18.62 -5.62
CA LEU A 350 -40.89 17.30 -6.14
C LEU A 350 -42.29 16.87 -5.60
N LYS A 351 -43.18 16.49 -6.53
CA LYS A 351 -44.54 16.03 -6.16
C LYS A 351 -44.46 14.68 -5.46
N LYS A 352 -45.27 14.48 -4.43
CA LYS A 352 -45.28 13.26 -3.59
C LYS A 352 -45.38 11.94 -4.35
N PRO A 353 -46.23 11.76 -5.42
CA PRO A 353 -46.26 10.50 -6.16
C PRO A 353 -44.89 10.14 -6.80
N PHE A 354 -44.20 11.13 -7.43
CA PHE A 354 -42.89 10.90 -8.00
C PHE A 354 -41.84 10.57 -6.93
N LEU A 355 -41.92 11.24 -5.76
CA LEU A 355 -41.03 10.91 -4.65
C LEU A 355 -41.22 9.45 -4.19
N VAL A 356 -42.47 8.99 -4.08
CA VAL A 356 -42.76 7.60 -3.68
C VAL A 356 -42.20 6.61 -4.70
N VAL A 357 -42.42 6.86 -6.00
CA VAL A 357 -41.86 6.01 -7.05
C VAL A 357 -40.32 5.95 -6.99
N ILE A 358 -39.67 7.10 -6.83
CA ILE A 358 -38.18 7.16 -6.72
C ILE A 358 -37.72 6.37 -5.49
N LEU A 359 -38.40 6.49 -4.34
CA LEU A 359 -38.03 5.75 -3.12
C LEU A 359 -38.20 4.24 -3.30
N LEU A 360 -39.27 3.80 -3.96
CA LEU A 360 -39.48 2.37 -4.28
C LEU A 360 -38.38 1.86 -5.22
N LEU A 361 -38.00 2.64 -6.24
CA LEU A 361 -36.90 2.29 -7.12
C LEU A 361 -35.56 2.22 -6.38
N LEU A 362 -35.27 3.17 -5.48
CA LEU A 362 -34.03 3.15 -4.69
C LEU A 362 -33.97 1.93 -3.74
N VAL A 363 -35.12 1.44 -3.25
CA VAL A 363 -35.16 0.17 -2.51
C VAL A 363 -34.76 -1.00 -3.41
N LEU A 364 -35.15 -0.99 -4.69
CA LEU A 364 -34.69 -2.04 -5.64
C LEU A 364 -33.18 -1.99 -5.88
N ASP A 365 -32.54 -0.81 -5.87
CA ASP A 365 -31.08 -0.69 -5.97
C ASP A 365 -30.33 -1.31 -4.77
N THR A 366 -31.00 -1.60 -3.65
CA THR A 366 -30.39 -2.31 -2.51
C THR A 366 -30.47 -3.83 -2.63
N VAL A 367 -31.22 -4.37 -3.60
CA VAL A 367 -31.34 -5.84 -3.79
C VAL A 367 -29.99 -6.51 -4.04
N PRO A 368 -29.07 -5.94 -4.83
CA PRO A 368 -27.73 -6.50 -5.00
C PRO A 368 -26.93 -6.66 -3.69
N SER A 369 -27.26 -5.91 -2.65
CA SER A 369 -26.63 -6.07 -1.33
C SER A 369 -26.91 -7.44 -0.70
N LEU A 370 -28.04 -8.07 -1.03
CA LEU A 370 -28.33 -9.43 -0.57
C LEU A 370 -27.35 -10.43 -1.19
N GLN A 371 -26.99 -10.23 -2.46
CA GLN A 371 -26.00 -11.07 -3.15
C GLN A 371 -24.62 -10.91 -2.52
N LEU A 372 -24.23 -9.67 -2.16
CA LEU A 372 -22.99 -9.42 -1.45
C LEU A 372 -22.96 -10.12 -0.09
N ILE A 373 -24.03 -9.97 0.70
CA ILE A 373 -24.12 -10.62 2.02
C ILE A 373 -24.03 -12.13 1.87
N TYR A 374 -24.81 -12.74 0.97
CA TYR A 374 -24.77 -14.18 0.76
C TYR A 374 -23.40 -14.65 0.24
N GLY A 375 -22.82 -13.97 -0.75
CA GLY A 375 -21.54 -14.35 -1.33
C GLY A 375 -20.34 -14.21 -0.37
N THR A 376 -20.44 -13.32 0.61
CA THR A 376 -19.35 -13.08 1.58
C THR A 376 -19.50 -13.86 2.88
N MET A 377 -20.70 -14.39 3.15
CA MET A 377 -21.07 -15.09 4.39
C MET A 377 -21.30 -16.58 4.16
N ASP A 378 -20.93 -17.09 2.99
CA ASP A 378 -21.19 -18.47 2.60
C ASP A 378 -20.38 -19.46 3.44
N GLY A 379 -20.97 -19.83 4.54
CA GLY A 379 -20.77 -21.11 5.20
C GLY A 379 -19.47 -21.43 5.89
N THR A 380 -18.41 -20.62 5.79
CA THR A 380 -17.10 -20.98 6.36
C THR A 380 -16.71 -20.17 7.59
N THR A 381 -16.28 -20.85 8.67
CA THR A 381 -15.69 -20.22 9.85
C THR A 381 -14.31 -19.60 9.52
N PRO A 382 -13.74 -18.73 10.37
CA PRO A 382 -12.35 -18.27 10.18
C PRO A 382 -11.35 -19.43 10.06
N ALA A 383 -11.49 -20.46 10.87
CA ALA A 383 -10.65 -21.66 10.82
C ALA A 383 -10.80 -22.39 9.47
N GLN A 384 -12.04 -22.60 9.00
CA GLN A 384 -12.27 -23.22 7.70
C GLN A 384 -11.78 -22.37 6.52
N ARG A 385 -11.81 -21.03 6.64
CA ARG A 385 -11.19 -20.16 5.63
C ARG A 385 -9.67 -20.32 5.60
N LEU A 386 -9.05 -20.43 6.76
CA LEU A 386 -7.62 -20.73 6.84
C LEU A 386 -7.30 -22.06 6.18
N GLU A 387 -8.09 -23.10 6.46
CA GLU A 387 -7.96 -24.42 5.83
C GLU A 387 -8.19 -24.42 4.31
N GLN A 388 -8.91 -23.42 3.79
CA GLN A 388 -9.14 -23.24 2.34
C GLN A 388 -7.99 -22.50 1.64
N LEU A 389 -7.10 -21.83 2.38
CA LEU A 389 -5.87 -21.31 1.82
C LEU A 389 -4.93 -22.47 1.51
N GLU A 390 -4.18 -22.35 0.43
CA GLU A 390 -3.23 -23.39 0.03
C GLU A 390 -2.21 -23.67 1.15
N GLU A 391 -1.74 -22.62 1.85
CA GLU A 391 -0.83 -22.72 2.98
C GLU A 391 -1.50 -23.07 4.31
N GLY A 392 -2.82 -22.94 4.41
CA GLY A 392 -3.56 -22.88 5.66
C GLY A 392 -3.42 -24.12 6.55
N THR A 393 -3.34 -25.30 5.94
CA THR A 393 -3.17 -26.58 6.71
C THR A 393 -1.81 -26.70 7.36
N LEU A 394 -0.78 -26.00 6.86
CA LEU A 394 0.59 -26.03 7.36
C LEU A 394 0.90 -24.94 8.39
N ILE A 395 0.05 -23.89 8.48
CA ILE A 395 0.34 -22.74 9.36
C ILE A 395 0.43 -23.15 10.83
N ALA A 396 -0.44 -24.03 11.31
CA ALA A 396 -0.43 -24.48 12.70
C ALA A 396 0.86 -25.23 13.04
N GLU A 397 1.33 -26.10 12.17
CA GLU A 397 2.59 -26.81 12.32
C GLU A 397 3.78 -25.85 12.25
N ALA A 398 3.80 -25.00 11.22
CA ALA A 398 4.83 -23.97 11.07
C ALA A 398 4.98 -23.10 12.33
N LYS A 399 3.86 -22.60 12.90
CA LYS A 399 3.88 -21.84 14.17
C LYS A 399 4.49 -22.64 15.32
N SER A 400 4.20 -23.94 15.38
CA SER A 400 4.66 -24.80 16.51
C SER A 400 6.16 -25.06 16.50
N ILE A 401 6.81 -25.00 15.34
CA ILE A 401 8.25 -25.26 15.16
C ILE A 401 9.07 -23.99 15.01
N THR A 402 8.45 -22.85 14.70
CA THR A 402 9.14 -21.56 14.53
C THR A 402 9.70 -21.07 15.86
N SER A 403 11.02 -20.88 15.92
CA SER A 403 11.71 -20.37 17.09
C SER A 403 11.90 -18.86 17.07
N GLN A 404 12.11 -18.27 15.87
CA GLN A 404 12.31 -16.85 15.72
C GLN A 404 11.33 -16.22 14.75
N ARG A 405 11.33 -16.62 13.45
CA ARG A 405 10.53 -15.96 12.44
C ARG A 405 10.12 -16.91 11.33
N LEU A 406 8.88 -16.78 10.90
CA LEU A 406 8.35 -17.53 9.76
C LEU A 406 8.42 -16.70 8.48
N ALA A 407 9.01 -17.24 7.43
CA ALA A 407 8.95 -16.70 6.08
C ALA A 407 7.76 -17.30 5.34
N LEU A 408 6.91 -16.45 4.77
CA LEU A 408 5.87 -16.85 3.84
C LEU A 408 6.20 -16.25 2.49
N ILE A 409 6.40 -17.09 1.48
CA ILE A 409 6.46 -16.67 0.08
C ILE A 409 5.04 -16.54 -0.42
N ASP A 410 4.53 -15.32 -0.49
CA ASP A 410 3.18 -15.00 -0.97
C ASP A 410 3.27 -13.96 -2.08
N LEU A 411 2.96 -14.40 -3.30
CA LEU A 411 2.97 -13.56 -4.50
C LEU A 411 1.73 -12.66 -4.60
N SER A 412 0.73 -12.86 -3.71
CA SER A 412 -0.56 -12.16 -3.79
C SER A 412 -0.51 -10.71 -3.33
N THR A 413 0.52 -10.26 -2.64
CA THR A 413 0.63 -8.92 -2.02
C THR A 413 -0.49 -8.53 -1.04
N LEU A 414 -1.53 -9.34 -0.91
CA LEU A 414 -2.72 -9.07 -0.09
C LEU A 414 -2.86 -9.99 1.13
N GLY A 415 -2.08 -11.00 1.27
CA GLY A 415 -2.04 -12.09 2.25
C GLY A 415 -2.58 -11.84 3.67
N ALA A 416 -3.62 -11.02 3.82
CA ALA A 416 -4.11 -10.54 5.11
C ALA A 416 -4.59 -11.66 6.03
N THR A 417 -5.17 -12.73 5.48
CA THR A 417 -5.67 -13.86 6.31
C THR A 417 -4.51 -14.71 6.83
N ALA A 418 -3.59 -15.12 5.96
CA ALA A 418 -2.41 -15.90 6.36
C ALA A 418 -1.54 -15.11 7.36
N ALA A 419 -1.22 -13.85 7.05
CA ALA A 419 -0.45 -12.99 7.94
C ALA A 419 -1.12 -12.79 9.32
N TYR A 420 -2.44 -12.63 9.35
CA TYR A 420 -3.18 -12.55 10.62
C TYR A 420 -3.07 -13.85 11.41
N CYS A 421 -3.27 -14.99 10.78
CA CYS A 421 -3.24 -16.30 11.46
C CYS A 421 -1.85 -16.70 11.93
N ILE A 422 -0.79 -16.29 11.20
CA ILE A 422 0.61 -16.49 11.62
C ILE A 422 0.93 -15.66 12.86
N SER A 423 0.53 -14.39 12.87
CA SER A 423 0.94 -13.40 13.88
C SER A 423 -0.22 -12.97 14.78
N ASP A 424 -1.23 -13.82 14.98
CA ASP A 424 -2.37 -13.43 15.81
C ASP A 424 -1.95 -13.08 17.26
N PRO A 425 -2.72 -12.22 17.95
CA PRO A 425 -2.30 -11.68 19.25
C PRO A 425 -2.30 -12.68 20.41
N GLU A 426 -2.79 -13.90 20.22
CA GLU A 426 -2.89 -14.90 21.29
C GLU A 426 -1.70 -15.87 21.26
N ASP A 427 -1.39 -16.43 20.09
CA ASP A 427 -0.35 -17.45 19.92
C ASP A 427 0.53 -17.23 18.68
N GLY A 428 0.49 -16.02 18.09
CA GLY A 428 1.22 -15.69 16.88
C GLY A 428 2.73 -15.70 17.04
N VAL A 429 3.40 -15.98 15.93
CA VAL A 429 4.85 -15.88 15.78
C VAL A 429 5.23 -14.71 14.89
N MET A 430 6.46 -14.22 15.03
CA MET A 430 6.99 -13.17 14.17
C MET A 430 7.14 -13.70 12.75
N ALA A 431 6.89 -12.84 11.76
CA ALA A 431 6.96 -13.17 10.35
C ALA A 431 7.76 -12.13 9.55
N THR A 432 8.37 -12.57 8.45
CA THR A 432 8.96 -11.65 7.46
C THR A 432 7.89 -11.00 6.59
N PHE A 433 6.74 -11.62 6.44
CA PHE A 433 5.59 -11.16 5.69
C PHE A 433 4.53 -10.53 6.62
N GLY A 434 3.62 -9.73 6.05
CA GLY A 434 2.53 -9.08 6.77
C GLY A 434 1.39 -8.71 5.81
N ALA A 435 0.45 -7.88 6.28
CA ALA A 435 -0.63 -7.39 5.45
C ALA A 435 -0.50 -5.88 5.20
N GLY A 436 -0.38 -5.50 3.93
CA GLY A 436 -0.18 -4.11 3.50
C GLY A 436 1.26 -3.64 3.69
N TRP A 437 1.88 -3.21 2.61
CA TRP A 437 3.31 -2.87 2.55
C TRP A 437 3.69 -1.52 3.16
N GLN A 438 2.72 -0.72 3.60
CA GLN A 438 3.02 0.60 4.17
C GLN A 438 3.89 0.47 5.42
N SER A 439 4.97 1.20 5.47
CA SER A 439 5.97 1.22 6.54
C SER A 439 6.86 -0.01 6.70
N ALA A 440 6.83 -0.96 5.80
CA ALA A 440 7.74 -2.10 5.81
C ALA A 440 9.13 -1.67 5.31
N ALA A 441 10.09 -1.46 6.20
CA ALA A 441 11.47 -1.15 5.82
C ALA A 441 12.07 -2.28 4.97
N THR A 442 11.72 -3.53 5.28
CA THR A 442 12.17 -4.74 4.56
C THR A 442 11.35 -5.08 3.32
N ALA A 443 10.46 -4.21 2.84
CA ALA A 443 9.61 -4.48 1.67
C ALA A 443 10.41 -4.89 0.43
N MET A 444 11.57 -4.27 0.19
CA MET A 444 12.44 -4.61 -0.93
C MET A 444 13.03 -6.01 -0.77
N ASN A 445 13.49 -6.37 0.42
CA ASN A 445 14.04 -7.70 0.72
C ASN A 445 12.98 -8.79 0.44
N ILE A 446 11.73 -8.58 0.87
CA ILE A 446 10.64 -9.53 0.65
C ILE A 446 10.27 -9.60 -0.83
N SER A 447 10.25 -8.48 -1.54
CA SER A 447 10.06 -8.48 -3.00
C SER A 447 11.15 -9.27 -3.71
N ARG A 448 12.41 -9.21 -3.25
CA ARG A 448 13.51 -10.02 -3.77
C ARG A 448 13.34 -11.51 -3.49
N LEU A 449 12.80 -11.89 -2.32
CA LEU A 449 12.47 -13.30 -2.06
C LEU A 449 11.43 -13.81 -3.05
N ASN A 450 10.36 -13.07 -3.29
CA ASN A 450 9.32 -13.44 -4.25
C ASN A 450 9.89 -13.50 -5.69
N GLU A 451 10.66 -12.51 -6.11
CA GLU A 451 11.32 -12.47 -7.41
C GLU A 451 12.30 -13.65 -7.60
N SER A 452 13.04 -14.00 -6.55
CA SER A 452 13.96 -15.14 -6.58
C SER A 452 13.23 -16.47 -6.71
N TYR A 453 12.08 -16.62 -6.05
CA TYR A 453 11.20 -17.77 -6.21
C TYR A 453 10.64 -17.87 -7.64
N GLU A 454 10.09 -16.77 -8.17
CA GLU A 454 9.55 -16.71 -9.54
C GLU A 454 10.60 -17.06 -10.61
N ASN A 455 11.83 -16.68 -10.36
CA ASN A 455 12.97 -16.93 -11.26
C ASN A 455 13.75 -18.20 -10.90
N MET A 456 13.25 -19.09 -10.07
CA MET A 456 13.88 -20.35 -9.63
C MET A 456 15.31 -20.16 -9.06
N ASN A 457 15.59 -19.02 -8.44
CA ASN A 457 16.84 -18.75 -7.72
C ASN A 457 16.72 -19.19 -6.25
N TYR A 458 16.39 -20.44 -6.03
CA TYR A 458 16.03 -20.98 -4.70
C TYR A 458 17.18 -20.87 -3.68
N LEU A 459 18.42 -20.98 -4.13
CA LEU A 459 19.58 -20.87 -3.25
C LEU A 459 19.70 -19.48 -2.65
N TYR A 460 19.52 -18.44 -3.47
CA TYR A 460 19.43 -17.05 -2.99
C TYR A 460 18.24 -16.87 -2.04
N MET A 461 17.09 -17.40 -2.41
CA MET A 461 15.86 -17.27 -1.60
C MET A 461 16.08 -17.79 -0.17
N PHE A 462 16.56 -19.02 0.00
CA PHE A 462 16.79 -19.60 1.32
C PHE A 462 17.90 -18.87 2.09
N ASP A 463 18.98 -18.49 1.41
CA ASP A 463 20.05 -17.74 2.06
C ASP A 463 19.58 -16.39 2.60
N ARG A 464 18.80 -15.64 1.83
CA ARG A 464 18.28 -14.35 2.27
C ARG A 464 17.15 -14.48 3.32
N MET A 465 16.43 -15.60 3.34
CA MET A 465 15.52 -15.91 4.45
C MET A 465 16.26 -16.02 5.78
N VAL A 466 17.46 -16.64 5.81
CA VAL A 466 18.29 -16.70 7.02
C VAL A 466 18.72 -15.30 7.44
N GLU A 467 19.12 -14.45 6.51
CA GLU A 467 19.49 -13.06 6.80
C GLU A 467 18.34 -12.28 7.44
N LEU A 468 17.10 -12.51 7.00
CA LEU A 468 15.89 -11.94 7.60
C LEU A 468 15.46 -12.63 8.90
N GLY A 469 16.19 -13.64 9.36
CA GLY A 469 15.96 -14.34 10.64
C GLY A 469 14.91 -15.42 10.59
N SER A 470 14.58 -15.93 9.40
CA SER A 470 13.60 -16.99 9.26
C SER A 470 14.25 -18.34 9.51
N ASP A 471 13.77 -19.04 10.51
CA ASP A 471 14.09 -20.44 10.79
C ASP A 471 13.07 -21.41 10.21
N THR A 472 11.90 -20.90 9.82
CA THR A 472 10.80 -21.64 9.21
C THR A 472 10.33 -20.95 7.95
N ALA A 473 9.99 -21.71 6.89
CA ALA A 473 9.55 -21.15 5.61
C ALA A 473 8.40 -21.95 5.00
N LEU A 474 7.39 -21.23 4.52
CA LEU A 474 6.31 -21.76 3.67
C LEU A 474 6.56 -21.30 2.24
N VAL A 475 6.79 -22.25 1.33
CA VAL A 475 7.16 -22.02 -0.07
C VAL A 475 6.09 -22.63 -0.99
N PRO A 476 5.44 -21.83 -1.89
CA PRO A 476 4.37 -22.34 -2.75
C PRO A 476 4.91 -23.24 -3.87
N VAL A 477 4.01 -24.05 -4.46
CA VAL A 477 4.29 -24.88 -5.64
C VAL A 477 3.79 -24.25 -6.95
N SER A 478 3.20 -23.09 -6.91
CA SER A 478 2.45 -22.50 -8.03
C SER A 478 3.26 -22.23 -9.30
N ASN A 479 4.58 -22.05 -9.19
CA ASN A 479 5.47 -21.78 -10.33
C ASN A 479 6.16 -23.04 -10.88
N PHE A 480 5.90 -24.21 -10.33
CA PHE A 480 6.53 -25.43 -10.81
C PHE A 480 6.02 -25.81 -12.20
N THR A 481 6.95 -25.99 -13.14
CA THR A 481 6.68 -26.46 -14.51
C THR A 481 6.84 -27.97 -14.63
N ASN A 482 7.81 -28.52 -13.92
CA ASN A 482 8.04 -29.96 -13.75
C ASN A 482 8.16 -30.26 -12.26
N GLN A 483 7.06 -30.68 -11.64
CA GLN A 483 6.97 -30.83 -10.19
C GLN A 483 8.11 -31.66 -9.56
N THR A 484 8.59 -32.68 -10.24
CA THR A 484 9.66 -33.56 -9.71
C THR A 484 11.02 -32.87 -9.75
N ASP A 485 11.38 -32.26 -10.88
CA ASP A 485 12.69 -31.64 -11.06
C ASP A 485 12.78 -30.31 -10.29
N ASP A 486 11.70 -29.52 -10.30
CA ASP A 486 11.65 -28.24 -9.59
C ASP A 486 11.69 -28.47 -8.07
N LEU A 487 11.00 -29.49 -7.55
CA LEU A 487 11.08 -29.87 -6.15
C LEU A 487 12.46 -30.36 -5.75
N LEU A 488 13.12 -31.13 -6.62
CA LEU A 488 14.49 -31.60 -6.34
C LEU A 488 15.47 -30.42 -6.22
N GLN A 489 15.36 -29.43 -7.11
CA GLN A 489 16.18 -28.21 -7.06
C GLN A 489 15.87 -27.38 -5.82
N LEU A 490 14.58 -27.26 -5.44
CA LEU A 490 14.16 -26.56 -4.23
C LEU A 490 14.73 -27.22 -2.96
N ASP A 491 14.56 -28.56 -2.83
CA ASP A 491 15.06 -29.34 -1.69
C ASP A 491 16.59 -29.31 -1.61
N GLU A 492 17.30 -29.35 -2.75
CA GLU A 492 18.76 -29.27 -2.78
C GLU A 492 19.25 -27.87 -2.33
N ALA A 493 18.61 -26.80 -2.81
CA ALA A 493 18.90 -25.44 -2.39
C ALA A 493 18.63 -25.24 -0.89
N ALA A 494 17.48 -25.71 -0.41
CA ALA A 494 17.12 -25.66 1.01
C ALA A 494 18.18 -26.34 1.88
N LYS A 495 18.56 -27.58 1.52
CA LYS A 495 19.54 -28.39 2.25
C LYS A 495 20.94 -27.74 2.28
N ARG A 496 21.35 -27.09 1.23
CA ARG A 496 22.66 -26.39 1.15
C ARG A 496 22.74 -25.22 2.12
N VAL A 497 21.60 -24.54 2.37
CA VAL A 497 21.53 -23.44 3.35
C VAL A 497 21.33 -23.96 4.77
N GLY A 498 20.78 -25.17 4.95
CA GLY A 498 20.57 -25.79 6.24
C GLY A 498 19.10 -26.04 6.60
N TYR A 499 18.18 -25.81 5.66
CA TYR A 499 16.77 -26.15 5.84
C TYR A 499 16.49 -27.61 5.46
N GLU A 500 15.55 -28.20 6.19
CA GLU A 500 14.98 -29.51 5.87
C GLU A 500 13.49 -29.36 5.61
N ARG A 501 12.96 -30.10 4.62
CA ARG A 501 11.52 -30.14 4.38
C ARG A 501 10.85 -31.01 5.44
N ILE A 502 9.90 -30.43 6.19
CA ILE A 502 9.21 -31.09 7.30
C ILE A 502 7.90 -31.68 6.87
N ASP A 503 7.07 -30.90 6.12
CA ASP A 503 5.75 -31.33 5.64
C ASP A 503 5.39 -30.64 4.32
N SER A 504 4.28 -31.05 3.72
CA SER A 504 3.78 -30.49 2.47
C SER A 504 2.30 -30.74 2.28
N ASN A 505 1.66 -29.88 1.51
CA ASN A 505 0.32 -30.11 0.97
C ASN A 505 0.30 -29.89 -0.56
N GLU A 506 -0.88 -29.80 -1.17
CA GLU A 506 -1.00 -29.61 -2.63
C GLU A 506 -0.47 -28.25 -3.11
N GLY A 507 -0.44 -27.23 -2.25
CA GLY A 507 -0.09 -25.85 -2.57
C GLY A 507 1.25 -25.36 -2.04
N TYR A 508 1.74 -25.93 -0.92
CA TYR A 508 2.92 -25.45 -0.21
C TYR A 508 3.81 -26.56 0.33
N TYR A 509 5.10 -26.22 0.48
CA TYR A 509 6.10 -26.98 1.22
C TYR A 509 6.50 -26.23 2.48
N LEU A 510 6.61 -26.93 3.61
CA LEU A 510 7.09 -26.43 4.89
C LEU A 510 8.55 -26.85 5.07
N TYR A 511 9.41 -25.88 5.23
CA TYR A 511 10.83 -26.04 5.54
C TYR A 511 11.15 -25.49 6.91
N HIS A 512 12.11 -26.10 7.60
CA HIS A 512 12.60 -25.67 8.91
C HIS A 512 14.10 -25.86 9.02
N MET A 513 14.76 -24.99 9.77
CA MET A 513 16.17 -25.04 10.10
C MET A 513 16.35 -24.91 11.62
N ASP A 514 17.08 -25.84 12.22
CA ASP A 514 17.42 -25.74 13.63
C ASP A 514 18.28 -24.52 13.90
N THR A 515 17.84 -23.66 14.81
CA THR A 515 18.54 -22.42 15.14
C THR A 515 18.69 -22.26 16.67
N PRO A 516 19.60 -21.39 17.15
CA PRO A 516 19.77 -21.14 18.57
C PRO A 516 18.61 -20.35 19.23
N GLY A 517 17.45 -20.25 18.61
CA GLY A 517 16.34 -19.41 19.02
C GLY A 517 16.47 -18.01 18.41
N SER A 518 16.54 -16.95 19.24
CA SER A 518 16.79 -15.61 18.71
C SER A 518 18.25 -15.48 18.25
N PHE A 519 18.44 -15.08 17.00
CA PHE A 519 19.76 -14.92 16.38
C PHE A 519 19.84 -13.71 15.45
N GLY A 520 21.05 -13.24 15.21
CA GLY A 520 21.46 -12.40 14.10
C GLY A 520 22.48 -13.12 13.24
N VAL A 521 23.02 -12.45 12.23
CA VAL A 521 23.98 -13.02 11.29
C VAL A 521 25.22 -12.14 11.14
N CYS A 522 26.40 -12.77 11.13
CA CYS A 522 27.60 -12.18 10.57
C CYS A 522 27.79 -12.74 9.17
N THR A 523 27.91 -11.89 8.17
CA THR A 523 28.02 -12.32 6.77
C THR A 523 29.24 -11.70 6.14
N THR A 524 30.00 -12.54 5.43
CA THR A 524 31.11 -12.12 4.56
C THR A 524 30.76 -12.51 3.12
N TYR A 525 30.75 -11.53 2.23
CA TYR A 525 30.51 -11.74 0.82
C TYR A 525 31.83 -11.74 0.03
N ASP A 526 31.90 -12.58 -1.01
CA ASP A 526 33.06 -12.65 -1.89
C ASP A 526 33.09 -11.48 -2.90
N ALA A 527 31.91 -11.02 -3.28
CA ALA A 527 31.72 -9.97 -4.26
C ALA A 527 30.65 -8.95 -3.85
N ILE A 528 30.72 -7.77 -4.48
CA ILE A 528 29.74 -6.69 -4.31
C ILE A 528 29.18 -6.26 -5.66
N GLY A 529 27.87 -6.10 -5.75
CA GLY A 529 27.16 -5.59 -6.93
C GLY A 529 26.67 -4.17 -6.70
N ILE A 530 27.07 -3.24 -7.57
CA ILE A 530 26.70 -1.82 -7.49
C ILE A 530 25.90 -1.42 -8.74
N GLY A 531 24.73 -0.85 -8.52
CA GLY A 531 23.88 -0.29 -9.57
C GLY A 531 22.49 -0.91 -9.63
N THR A 532 21.61 -0.31 -10.43
CA THR A 532 20.17 -0.64 -10.47
C THR A 532 19.87 -2.07 -10.92
N SER A 533 20.77 -2.74 -11.62
CA SER A 533 20.61 -4.12 -12.11
C SER A 533 21.49 -5.13 -11.35
N ALA A 534 22.14 -4.71 -10.25
CA ALA A 534 23.01 -5.59 -9.46
C ALA A 534 22.25 -6.76 -8.83
N SER A 535 20.96 -6.59 -8.52
CA SER A 535 20.10 -7.66 -7.97
C SER A 535 20.01 -8.89 -8.87
N LEU A 536 20.06 -8.72 -10.20
CA LEU A 536 20.00 -9.84 -11.13
C LEU A 536 21.20 -10.78 -10.96
N ILE A 537 22.40 -10.22 -10.77
CA ILE A 537 23.59 -11.01 -10.56
C ILE A 537 23.64 -11.58 -9.13
N SER A 538 23.21 -10.85 -8.13
CA SER A 538 23.12 -11.31 -6.75
C SER A 538 22.16 -12.50 -6.60
N MET A 539 21.02 -12.48 -7.28
CA MET A 539 20.09 -13.64 -7.30
C MET A 539 20.69 -14.86 -8.00
N ALA A 540 21.50 -14.64 -9.04
CA ALA A 540 22.16 -15.73 -9.76
C ALA A 540 23.41 -16.26 -9.05
N PHE A 541 24.10 -15.40 -8.30
CA PHE A 541 25.32 -15.68 -7.55
C PHE A 541 25.14 -15.16 -6.10
N PRO A 542 24.61 -15.99 -5.19
CA PRO A 542 24.26 -15.53 -3.84
C PRO A 542 25.41 -14.96 -3.01
N SER A 543 26.66 -15.29 -3.34
CA SER A 543 27.87 -14.71 -2.72
C SER A 543 28.14 -13.24 -3.10
N VAL A 544 27.31 -12.64 -3.98
CA VAL A 544 27.36 -11.22 -4.33
C VAL A 544 26.45 -10.41 -3.41
N GLU A 545 27.02 -9.44 -2.69
CA GLU A 545 26.27 -8.47 -1.88
C GLU A 545 25.56 -7.46 -2.79
N GLU A 546 24.30 -7.18 -2.53
CA GLU A 546 23.53 -6.11 -3.19
C GLU A 546 23.63 -4.84 -2.36
N THR A 547 23.98 -3.71 -2.98
CA THR A 547 24.14 -2.44 -2.30
C THR A 547 22.97 -1.49 -2.51
N SER A 548 22.75 -0.56 -1.58
CA SER A 548 21.69 0.46 -1.65
C SER A 548 22.08 1.64 -2.55
N SER A 549 23.35 2.05 -2.59
CA SER A 549 23.78 3.16 -3.44
C SER A 549 24.26 2.68 -4.80
N THR A 550 23.79 3.37 -5.86
CA THR A 550 24.25 3.17 -7.24
C THR A 550 25.43 4.08 -7.62
N ASN A 551 25.75 5.07 -6.77
CA ASN A 551 26.76 6.07 -7.05
C ASN A 551 28.13 5.59 -6.60
N LEU A 552 29.08 5.42 -7.53
CA LEU A 552 30.44 4.97 -7.23
C LEU A 552 31.20 5.92 -6.28
N ASN A 553 30.88 7.20 -6.29
CA ASN A 553 31.55 8.16 -5.41
C ASN A 553 31.07 8.10 -3.93
N ASP A 554 30.07 7.27 -3.63
CA ASP A 554 29.63 7.00 -2.24
C ASP A 554 30.51 5.93 -1.57
N TYR A 555 31.36 5.22 -2.34
CA TYR A 555 32.23 4.17 -1.85
C TYR A 555 33.68 4.63 -1.80
N THR A 556 34.43 4.09 -0.84
CA THR A 556 35.87 4.29 -0.72
C THR A 556 36.65 3.12 -1.33
N TYR A 557 37.90 3.36 -1.66
CA TYR A 557 38.82 2.29 -2.13
C TYR A 557 38.93 1.18 -1.06
N GLU A 558 39.03 1.55 0.22
CA GLU A 558 39.22 0.64 1.35
C GLU A 558 37.99 -0.28 1.53
N GLU A 559 36.79 0.21 1.24
CA GLU A 559 35.57 -0.59 1.28
C GLU A 559 35.52 -1.59 0.12
N LEU A 560 35.71 -1.12 -1.10
CA LEU A 560 35.62 -1.98 -2.28
C LEU A 560 36.77 -2.99 -2.40
N SER A 561 37.95 -2.66 -1.87
CA SER A 561 39.13 -3.55 -1.92
C SER A 561 39.04 -4.78 -1.01
N ARG A 562 38.00 -4.87 -0.17
CA ARG A 562 37.71 -6.04 0.69
C ARG A 562 37.12 -7.19 -0.10
N TYR A 563 36.48 -6.91 -1.25
CA TYR A 563 35.85 -7.91 -2.08
C TYR A 563 36.81 -8.42 -3.14
N HIS A 564 36.70 -9.72 -3.44
CA HIS A 564 37.41 -10.33 -4.54
C HIS A 564 36.96 -9.74 -5.87
N THR A 565 35.62 -9.56 -6.03
CA THR A 565 35.04 -9.05 -7.27
C THR A 565 34.06 -7.89 -6.98
N VAL A 566 34.18 -6.84 -7.81
CA VAL A 566 33.22 -5.71 -7.86
C VAL A 566 32.47 -5.79 -9.21
N TYR A 567 31.18 -5.93 -9.16
CA TYR A 567 30.28 -5.97 -10.32
C TYR A 567 29.51 -4.66 -10.47
N LEU A 568 29.60 -4.04 -11.65
CA LEU A 568 28.97 -2.74 -11.94
C LEU A 568 27.91 -2.89 -13.03
N SER A 569 26.62 -2.58 -12.70
CA SER A 569 25.51 -2.67 -13.65
C SER A 569 24.41 -1.63 -13.36
N GLY A 570 24.29 -0.63 -14.22
CA GLY A 570 23.38 0.49 -14.01
C GLY A 570 23.84 1.41 -12.86
N PHE A 571 25.11 1.54 -12.69
CA PHE A 571 25.74 2.45 -11.72
C PHE A 571 25.70 3.90 -12.19
N THR A 572 25.95 4.81 -11.27
CA THR A 572 26.08 6.26 -11.50
C THR A 572 27.39 6.78 -10.91
N TYR A 573 27.72 8.01 -11.21
CA TYR A 573 28.82 8.75 -10.59
C TYR A 573 28.52 10.25 -10.59
N ASP A 574 28.96 10.95 -9.54
CA ASP A 574 28.96 12.41 -9.49
C ASP A 574 30.21 12.98 -10.16
N GLN A 575 31.36 12.33 -9.96
CA GLN A 575 32.66 12.72 -10.46
C GLN A 575 33.30 11.56 -11.25
N LYS A 576 33.08 11.56 -12.57
CA LYS A 576 33.53 10.48 -13.47
C LYS A 576 35.01 10.11 -13.28
N LYS A 577 35.89 11.14 -13.26
CA LYS A 577 37.34 10.90 -13.16
C LYS A 577 37.74 10.23 -11.84
N GLU A 578 37.17 10.66 -10.73
CA GLU A 578 37.44 10.05 -9.42
C GLU A 578 36.98 8.60 -9.37
N ALA A 579 35.78 8.32 -9.94
CA ALA A 579 35.27 6.96 -10.07
C ALA A 579 36.17 6.09 -10.97
N GLU A 580 36.60 6.60 -12.13
CA GLU A 580 37.53 5.89 -13.03
C GLU A 580 38.87 5.63 -12.35
N ASP A 581 39.45 6.62 -11.67
CA ASP A 581 40.75 6.49 -10.97
C ASP A 581 40.63 5.45 -9.83
N MET A 582 39.52 5.39 -9.12
CA MET A 582 39.25 4.39 -8.06
C MET A 582 39.18 2.97 -8.66
N ILE A 583 38.45 2.76 -9.75
CA ILE A 583 38.32 1.47 -10.41
C ILE A 583 39.66 0.99 -10.94
N LEU A 584 40.47 1.86 -11.58
CA LEU A 584 41.84 1.50 -12.04
C LEU A 584 42.70 1.10 -10.85
N LYS A 585 42.68 1.84 -9.76
CA LYS A 585 43.43 1.51 -8.55
C LYS A 585 43.05 0.14 -7.98
N LEU A 586 41.74 -0.19 -7.97
CA LEU A 586 41.27 -1.50 -7.53
C LEU A 586 41.81 -2.63 -8.37
N THR A 587 41.74 -2.51 -9.72
CA THR A 587 42.17 -3.55 -10.65
C THR A 587 43.69 -3.72 -10.68
N GLU A 588 44.48 -2.63 -10.53
CA GLU A 588 45.94 -2.66 -10.41
C GLU A 588 46.41 -3.38 -9.12
N ASN A 589 45.57 -3.36 -8.07
CA ASN A 589 45.87 -4.03 -6.79
C ASN A 589 45.23 -5.43 -6.68
N GLY A 590 44.68 -5.96 -7.76
CA GLY A 590 44.23 -7.36 -7.84
C GLY A 590 42.71 -7.58 -7.58
N THR A 591 41.94 -6.54 -7.30
CA THR A 591 40.50 -6.66 -7.25
C THR A 591 39.95 -6.81 -8.67
N ARG A 592 39.18 -7.85 -8.93
CA ARG A 592 38.49 -8.03 -10.21
C ARG A 592 37.32 -7.07 -10.31
N VAL A 593 37.21 -6.32 -11.39
CA VAL A 593 36.06 -5.42 -11.66
C VAL A 593 35.41 -5.83 -12.97
N VAL A 594 34.10 -6.16 -12.89
CA VAL A 594 33.31 -6.57 -14.06
C VAL A 594 32.26 -5.52 -14.33
N ILE A 595 32.30 -4.93 -15.52
CA ILE A 595 31.39 -3.83 -15.92
C ILE A 595 30.42 -4.32 -17.00
N LEU A 596 29.13 -4.22 -16.74
CA LEU A 596 28.09 -4.51 -17.72
C LEU A 596 27.88 -3.29 -18.63
N ALA A 597 28.09 -3.48 -19.94
CA ALA A 597 28.16 -2.39 -20.90
C ALA A 597 26.84 -1.66 -21.15
N ASP A 598 25.72 -2.35 -21.04
CA ASP A 598 24.38 -1.76 -21.17
C ASP A 598 24.00 -0.86 -19.96
N GLY A 599 24.66 -1.05 -18.82
CA GLY A 599 24.50 -0.27 -17.61
C GLY A 599 25.49 0.89 -17.43
N ILE A 600 26.35 1.20 -18.42
CA ILE A 600 27.28 2.32 -18.34
C ILE A 600 26.52 3.66 -18.42
N PRO A 601 26.79 4.64 -17.53
CA PRO A 601 26.18 5.97 -17.61
C PRO A 601 26.48 6.70 -18.91
N VAL A 602 25.53 7.50 -19.40
CA VAL A 602 25.73 8.38 -20.55
C VAL A 602 26.64 9.55 -20.15
N ASP A 603 27.77 9.71 -20.81
CA ASP A 603 28.62 10.88 -20.64
C ASP A 603 27.90 12.13 -21.18
N THR A 604 27.68 13.11 -20.32
CA THR A 604 26.90 14.33 -20.65
C THR A 604 27.64 15.22 -21.68
N ALA A 605 28.94 15.10 -21.80
CA ALA A 605 29.73 15.91 -22.74
C ALA A 605 29.69 15.35 -24.18
N THR A 606 29.64 14.03 -24.33
CA THR A 606 29.66 13.35 -25.61
C THR A 606 28.29 12.81 -26.05
N GLY A 607 27.36 12.58 -25.09
CA GLY A 607 26.08 11.90 -25.34
C GLY A 607 26.23 10.39 -25.61
N ILE A 608 27.38 9.80 -25.32
CA ILE A 608 27.68 8.38 -25.52
C ILE A 608 27.84 7.70 -24.18
N GLN A 609 27.38 6.44 -24.06
CA GLN A 609 27.69 5.60 -22.89
C GLN A 609 29.17 5.19 -22.94
N SER A 610 29.97 5.87 -22.12
CA SER A 610 31.45 5.63 -22.10
C SER A 610 31.99 5.67 -20.68
N PHE A 611 32.91 4.71 -20.39
CA PHE A 611 33.60 4.61 -19.12
C PHE A 611 34.94 3.91 -19.30
N LEU A 612 36.01 4.43 -18.68
CA LEU A 612 37.36 3.83 -18.73
C LEU A 612 37.89 3.56 -20.15
N GLY A 613 37.59 4.47 -21.08
CA GLY A 613 38.06 4.37 -22.46
C GLY A 613 37.37 3.32 -23.33
N THR A 614 36.25 2.79 -22.88
CA THR A 614 35.34 1.93 -23.66
C THR A 614 34.06 2.65 -23.96
N ASP A 615 33.40 2.31 -25.07
CA ASP A 615 32.10 2.85 -25.50
C ASP A 615 31.12 1.72 -25.78
N SER A 616 29.84 1.90 -25.32
CA SER A 616 28.73 0.98 -25.60
C SER A 616 27.95 1.44 -26.81
N HIS A 617 27.63 0.53 -27.73
CA HIS A 617 26.86 0.80 -28.93
C HIS A 617 25.67 -0.15 -29.09
N ASN A 618 24.49 0.41 -29.38
CA ASN A 618 23.29 -0.38 -29.58
C ASN A 618 23.34 -1.25 -30.84
N ILE A 619 22.85 -2.48 -30.74
CA ILE A 619 22.69 -3.43 -31.85
C ILE A 619 21.31 -4.11 -31.70
N ASN A 620 20.72 -4.50 -32.82
CA ASN A 620 19.51 -5.30 -32.88
C ASN A 620 19.69 -6.47 -33.84
N PHE A 621 19.85 -7.67 -33.32
CA PHE A 621 19.88 -8.91 -34.09
C PHE A 621 18.43 -9.27 -34.46
N LYS A 622 18.03 -9.05 -35.75
CA LYS A 622 16.65 -9.18 -36.23
C LYS A 622 16.28 -10.57 -36.71
N ASN A 623 17.26 -11.42 -36.96
CA ASN A 623 17.05 -12.70 -37.65
C ASN A 623 17.46 -13.91 -36.77
N GLY A 624 17.36 -13.78 -35.53
CA GLY A 624 17.79 -14.76 -34.53
C GLY A 624 19.01 -14.28 -33.76
N TYR A 625 19.38 -15.02 -32.74
CA TYR A 625 20.54 -14.70 -31.92
C TYR A 625 21.81 -15.12 -32.64
N PRO A 626 22.89 -14.32 -32.56
CA PRO A 626 24.14 -14.67 -33.16
C PRO A 626 24.82 -15.80 -32.38
N GLU A 627 25.73 -16.54 -33.06
CA GLU A 627 26.72 -17.35 -32.37
C GLU A 627 27.71 -16.39 -31.67
N LEU A 628 28.09 -16.74 -30.44
CA LEU A 628 29.03 -15.96 -29.65
C LEU A 628 30.35 -16.72 -29.61
N ASP A 629 31.31 -16.25 -30.43
CA ASP A 629 32.64 -16.79 -30.40
C ASP A 629 33.44 -16.26 -29.20
N THR A 630 33.86 -17.14 -28.30
CA THR A 630 34.66 -16.76 -27.11
C THR A 630 35.97 -17.54 -27.08
N ILE A 631 36.89 -17.10 -26.21
CA ILE A 631 38.14 -17.82 -25.97
C ILE A 631 37.94 -19.25 -25.46
N ASP A 632 36.76 -19.50 -24.82
CA ASP A 632 36.40 -20.82 -24.24
C ASP A 632 35.56 -21.68 -25.20
N GLY A 633 35.20 -21.16 -26.37
CA GLY A 633 34.42 -21.85 -27.40
C GLY A 633 33.23 -21.02 -27.91
N VAL A 634 32.41 -21.65 -28.75
CA VAL A 634 31.23 -21.02 -29.36
C VAL A 634 30.01 -21.27 -28.47
N LEU A 635 29.30 -20.20 -28.11
CA LEU A 635 28.06 -20.26 -27.35
C LEU A 635 26.88 -20.04 -28.30
N HIS A 636 25.79 -20.74 -28.04
CA HIS A 636 24.50 -20.60 -28.74
C HIS A 636 23.42 -20.18 -27.73
N PRO A 637 23.22 -18.85 -27.52
CA PRO A 637 22.31 -18.38 -26.49
C PRO A 637 20.86 -18.83 -26.71
N ASP A 638 20.20 -19.28 -25.63
CA ASP A 638 18.79 -19.68 -25.66
C ASP A 638 17.90 -18.47 -25.98
N LEU A 639 16.77 -18.71 -26.66
CA LEU A 639 15.77 -17.66 -26.92
C LEU A 639 15.08 -17.23 -25.61
N PHE A 640 14.72 -15.96 -25.50
CA PHE A 640 13.89 -15.48 -24.40
C PHE A 640 12.57 -16.23 -24.32
N PRO A 641 12.01 -16.49 -23.12
CA PRO A 641 10.76 -17.24 -22.94
C PRO A 641 9.57 -16.65 -23.71
N SER A 642 9.59 -15.35 -24.01
CA SER A 642 8.60 -14.66 -24.84
C SER A 642 8.54 -15.11 -26.30
N GLY A 643 9.53 -15.91 -26.74
CA GLY A 643 9.65 -16.37 -28.14
C GLY A 643 10.05 -15.27 -29.13
N TYR A 644 10.51 -14.11 -28.64
CA TYR A 644 11.06 -13.07 -29.50
C TYR A 644 12.37 -13.52 -30.12
N THR A 645 12.46 -13.44 -31.45
CA THR A 645 13.67 -13.75 -32.21
C THR A 645 14.59 -12.54 -32.37
N ASP A 646 14.10 -11.35 -32.05
CA ASP A 646 14.88 -10.11 -32.07
C ASP A 646 15.58 -9.91 -30.74
N TRP A 647 16.91 -9.67 -30.79
CA TRP A 647 17.68 -9.34 -29.59
C TRP A 647 18.24 -7.93 -29.68
N LYS A 648 17.67 -7.01 -28.93
CA LYS A 648 18.16 -5.63 -28.75
C LYS A 648 19.13 -5.59 -27.59
N THR A 649 20.36 -5.18 -27.86
CA THR A 649 21.43 -5.21 -26.87
C THR A 649 22.55 -4.19 -27.22
N VAL A 650 23.69 -4.27 -26.56
CA VAL A 650 24.84 -3.42 -26.80
C VAL A 650 26.11 -4.24 -27.01
N TYR A 651 26.98 -3.80 -27.93
CA TYR A 651 28.36 -4.27 -28.08
C TYR A 651 29.33 -3.20 -27.61
N ILE A 652 30.60 -3.55 -27.49
CA ILE A 652 31.67 -2.74 -26.87
C ILE A 652 32.75 -2.41 -27.88
N ASN A 653 33.11 -1.13 -27.96
CA ASN A 653 34.31 -0.68 -28.60
C ASN A 653 35.37 -0.24 -27.57
N GLY A 654 36.65 -0.34 -27.97
CA GLY A 654 37.75 0.16 -27.16
C GLY A 654 38.38 -0.86 -26.20
N LEU A 655 37.98 -2.14 -26.25
CA LEU A 655 38.67 -3.21 -25.52
C LEU A 655 40.12 -3.36 -26.01
N ASP A 656 41.02 -3.65 -25.09
CA ASP A 656 42.42 -3.94 -25.43
C ASP A 656 42.58 -5.41 -25.85
N ASP A 657 41.95 -6.35 -25.13
CA ASP A 657 41.87 -7.75 -25.50
C ASP A 657 40.40 -8.17 -25.62
N VAL A 658 40.03 -8.68 -26.79
CA VAL A 658 38.66 -9.18 -27.05
C VAL A 658 38.66 -10.69 -26.82
N TRP A 659 37.90 -11.10 -25.78
CA TRP A 659 37.73 -12.51 -25.41
C TRP A 659 36.50 -13.13 -25.99
N GLY A 660 35.52 -12.29 -26.40
CA GLY A 660 34.28 -12.72 -27.02
C GLY A 660 33.77 -11.73 -28.03
N ALA A 661 33.33 -12.23 -29.19
CA ALA A 661 32.75 -11.44 -30.26
C ALA A 661 31.63 -12.20 -30.99
N ALA A 662 30.70 -11.46 -31.57
CA ALA A 662 29.71 -11.98 -32.49
C ALA A 662 29.89 -11.35 -33.87
N THR A 663 29.51 -12.05 -34.94
CA THR A 663 29.55 -11.53 -36.31
C THR A 663 28.18 -11.07 -36.76
N ASP A 664 28.06 -9.81 -37.21
CA ASP A 664 26.86 -9.29 -37.87
C ASP A 664 27.27 -8.52 -39.13
N LEU A 665 26.67 -8.85 -40.28
CA LEU A 665 26.97 -8.24 -41.60
C LEU A 665 28.48 -8.10 -41.90
N ASP A 666 29.24 -9.17 -41.68
CA ASP A 666 30.70 -9.23 -41.85
C ASP A 666 31.51 -8.32 -40.87
N GLN A 667 30.88 -7.78 -39.83
CA GLN A 667 31.57 -7.03 -38.78
C GLN A 667 31.69 -7.88 -37.53
N SER A 668 32.85 -7.89 -36.90
CA SER A 668 33.09 -8.50 -35.60
C SER A 668 32.72 -7.50 -34.51
N LEU A 669 31.75 -7.86 -33.66
CA LEU A 669 31.24 -7.04 -32.58
C LEU A 669 31.73 -7.61 -31.24
N GLY A 670 32.68 -6.92 -30.61
CA GLY A 670 33.20 -7.33 -29.31
C GLY A 670 32.15 -7.17 -28.23
N PHE A 671 31.93 -8.19 -27.40
CA PHE A 671 31.00 -8.11 -26.26
C PHE A 671 31.65 -8.53 -24.93
N TYR A 672 32.80 -9.17 -24.95
CA TYR A 672 33.47 -9.67 -23.76
C TYR A 672 35.00 -9.49 -23.91
N GLY A 673 35.66 -8.95 -22.88
CA GLY A 673 37.08 -8.73 -22.91
C GLY A 673 37.59 -7.77 -21.85
N THR A 674 38.88 -7.38 -21.95
CA THR A 674 39.53 -6.56 -20.92
C THR A 674 39.97 -5.20 -21.45
N LYS A 675 40.21 -4.29 -20.48
CA LYS A 675 40.77 -2.97 -20.71
C LYS A 675 41.86 -2.68 -19.68
N TYR A 676 43.03 -2.14 -20.09
CA TYR A 676 44.17 -1.78 -19.27
C TYR A 676 44.89 -2.96 -18.60
N ASN A 677 44.17 -3.87 -17.96
CA ASN A 677 44.72 -5.05 -17.28
C ASN A 677 43.67 -6.19 -17.24
N GLU A 678 44.10 -7.40 -16.87
CA GLU A 678 43.29 -8.62 -16.84
C GLU A 678 42.16 -8.61 -15.79
N ASN A 679 42.23 -7.72 -14.79
CA ASN A 679 41.21 -7.61 -13.74
C ASN A 679 40.08 -6.64 -14.09
N LEU A 680 40.20 -5.84 -15.17
CA LEU A 680 39.16 -4.95 -15.64
C LEU A 680 38.43 -5.55 -16.84
N ILE A 681 37.27 -6.13 -16.58
CA ILE A 681 36.51 -6.91 -17.55
C ILE A 681 35.23 -6.14 -17.91
N PHE A 682 34.88 -6.19 -19.21
CA PHE A 682 33.62 -5.66 -19.72
C PHE A 682 32.80 -6.77 -20.35
N ILE A 683 31.46 -6.76 -20.09
CA ILE A 683 30.51 -7.68 -20.68
C ILE A 683 29.38 -6.88 -21.34
N GLY A 684 29.12 -7.15 -22.62
CA GLY A 684 28.00 -6.61 -23.39
C GLY A 684 26.88 -7.62 -23.56
N PHE A 685 26.04 -7.36 -24.57
CA PHE A 685 24.92 -8.19 -24.97
C PHE A 685 23.90 -8.45 -23.85
N ASN A 686 23.88 -7.58 -22.82
CA ASN A 686 23.03 -7.71 -21.62
C ASN A 686 22.89 -9.17 -21.10
N LEU A 687 24.03 -9.89 -21.09
CA LEU A 687 24.07 -11.32 -20.80
C LEU A 687 23.56 -11.65 -19.39
N THR A 688 23.72 -10.75 -18.41
CA THR A 688 23.16 -10.97 -17.07
C THR A 688 21.62 -10.99 -17.09
N TYR A 689 21.00 -10.08 -17.84
CA TYR A 689 19.55 -10.07 -18.04
C TYR A 689 19.08 -11.30 -18.81
N HIS A 690 19.81 -11.67 -19.86
CA HIS A 690 19.54 -12.89 -20.62
C HIS A 690 19.56 -14.13 -19.69
N TYR A 691 20.61 -14.29 -18.90
CA TYR A 691 20.74 -15.40 -17.95
C TYR A 691 19.64 -15.40 -16.89
N ALA A 692 19.27 -14.24 -16.37
CA ALA A 692 18.18 -14.14 -15.39
C ALA A 692 16.85 -14.70 -15.90
N LEU A 693 16.56 -14.52 -17.21
CA LEU A 693 15.30 -14.95 -17.81
C LEU A 693 15.35 -16.37 -18.42
N THR A 694 16.50 -16.78 -18.98
CA THR A 694 16.59 -18.05 -19.73
C THR A 694 17.19 -19.19 -18.92
N LYS A 695 17.99 -18.87 -17.88
CA LYS A 695 18.84 -19.85 -17.16
C LYS A 695 19.80 -20.61 -18.08
N ASP A 696 20.18 -20.00 -19.19
CA ASP A 696 21.12 -20.57 -20.15
C ASP A 696 22.44 -20.97 -19.48
N GLN A 697 22.72 -22.27 -19.44
CA GLN A 697 23.90 -22.79 -18.74
C GLN A 697 25.19 -22.30 -19.35
N GLN A 698 25.28 -22.09 -20.68
CA GLN A 698 26.48 -21.62 -21.34
C GLN A 698 26.79 -20.17 -20.96
N VAL A 699 25.74 -19.32 -20.94
CA VAL A 699 25.87 -17.94 -20.49
C VAL A 699 26.20 -17.88 -19.00
N GLY A 700 25.60 -18.75 -18.18
CA GLY A 700 25.93 -18.88 -16.76
C GLY A 700 27.39 -19.21 -16.49
N VAL A 701 27.97 -20.13 -17.25
CA VAL A 701 29.42 -20.48 -17.17
C VAL A 701 30.31 -19.28 -17.57
N LEU A 702 29.93 -18.54 -18.61
CA LEU A 702 30.68 -17.33 -19.02
C LEU A 702 30.61 -16.27 -17.90
N LEU A 703 29.47 -16.04 -17.30
CA LEU A 703 29.34 -15.08 -16.21
C LEU A 703 30.15 -15.52 -14.98
N ALA A 704 30.06 -16.81 -14.60
CA ALA A 704 30.88 -17.39 -13.52
C ALA A 704 32.37 -17.18 -13.73
N HIS A 705 32.88 -17.43 -14.96
CA HIS A 705 34.24 -17.20 -15.33
C HIS A 705 34.63 -15.70 -15.29
N ALA A 706 33.76 -14.84 -15.82
CA ALA A 706 34.01 -13.39 -15.81
C ALA A 706 34.06 -12.82 -14.40
N LEU A 707 33.18 -13.29 -13.49
CA LEU A 707 33.13 -12.88 -12.10
C LEU A 707 34.21 -13.57 -11.23
N ASP A 708 34.77 -14.68 -11.67
CA ASP A 708 35.57 -15.60 -10.86
C ASP A 708 34.82 -16.10 -9.61
N LEU A 709 33.57 -16.46 -9.80
CA LEU A 709 32.67 -16.93 -8.77
C LEU A 709 31.97 -18.24 -9.14
N ASP A 710 31.75 -19.11 -8.16
CA ASP A 710 30.83 -20.25 -8.34
C ASP A 710 29.37 -19.79 -8.18
N ALA A 711 28.54 -20.07 -9.18
CA ALA A 711 27.11 -19.77 -9.14
C ALA A 711 26.39 -20.43 -7.96
N ASN A 712 26.94 -21.48 -7.41
CA ASN A 712 26.42 -22.18 -6.26
C ASN A 712 27.10 -21.79 -4.94
N ALA A 713 28.03 -20.85 -4.93
CA ALA A 713 28.65 -20.36 -3.70
C ALA A 713 27.64 -19.56 -2.87
N LEU A 714 27.63 -19.84 -1.56
CA LEU A 714 26.93 -19.04 -0.59
C LEU A 714 27.90 -18.05 0.05
N PRO A 715 27.44 -16.90 0.53
CA PRO A 715 28.27 -16.07 1.39
C PRO A 715 28.62 -16.82 2.67
N GLU A 716 29.77 -16.53 3.25
CA GLU A 716 30.12 -17.08 4.56
C GLU A 716 29.22 -16.44 5.64
N ARG A 717 28.28 -17.23 6.17
CA ARG A 717 27.26 -16.74 7.11
C ARG A 717 27.31 -17.52 8.41
N THR A 718 27.48 -16.81 9.53
CA THR A 718 27.49 -17.39 10.88
C THR A 718 26.26 -16.90 11.65
N LEU A 719 25.48 -17.83 12.22
CA LEU A 719 24.40 -17.51 13.13
C LEU A 719 24.97 -17.13 14.50
N VAL A 720 24.59 -15.95 14.98
CA VAL A 720 25.04 -15.43 16.29
C VAL A 720 23.84 -15.38 17.22
N PRO A 721 23.84 -16.15 18.33
CA PRO A 721 22.78 -16.05 19.34
C PRO A 721 22.64 -14.62 19.87
N LEU A 722 21.43 -14.13 19.96
CA LEU A 722 21.10 -12.81 20.51
C LEU A 722 20.07 -12.96 21.64
N ASP A 723 20.21 -12.14 22.69
CA ASP A 723 19.12 -11.94 23.65
C ASP A 723 18.39 -10.64 23.30
N VAL A 724 17.18 -10.77 22.77
CA VAL A 724 16.36 -9.65 22.31
C VAL A 724 15.12 -9.51 23.17
N THR A 725 14.97 -8.34 23.79
CA THR A 725 13.78 -8.02 24.59
C THR A 725 13.07 -6.80 24.04
N TYR A 726 11.79 -6.99 23.63
CA TYR A 726 10.92 -5.92 23.18
C TYR A 726 10.15 -5.32 24.35
N GLY A 727 10.35 -4.03 24.61
CA GLY A 727 9.60 -3.24 25.59
C GLY A 727 8.65 -2.23 24.90
N ALA A 728 7.88 -1.50 25.71
CA ALA A 728 6.89 -0.54 25.17
C ALA A 728 7.54 0.66 24.43
N ASP A 729 8.72 1.08 24.85
CA ASP A 729 9.44 2.26 24.37
C ASP A 729 10.90 1.97 24.01
N ARG A 730 11.32 0.70 24.07
CA ARG A 730 12.71 0.30 23.84
C ARG A 730 12.83 -1.13 23.36
N ILE A 731 13.92 -1.41 22.66
CA ILE A 731 14.40 -2.75 22.34
C ILE A 731 15.78 -2.91 23.00
N THR A 732 16.01 -4.01 23.67
CA THR A 732 17.33 -4.34 24.23
C THR A 732 17.87 -5.55 23.50
N ILE A 733 19.08 -5.43 22.95
CA ILE A 733 19.78 -6.46 22.20
C ILE A 733 21.11 -6.72 22.89
N VAL A 734 21.39 -7.98 23.25
CA VAL A 734 22.70 -8.39 23.81
C VAL A 734 23.37 -9.31 22.79
N SER A 735 24.58 -8.96 22.39
CA SER A 735 25.44 -9.74 21.50
C SER A 735 26.80 -10.00 22.15
N ASP A 736 27.30 -11.21 22.07
CA ASP A 736 28.66 -11.57 22.47
C ASP A 736 29.66 -11.39 21.32
N THR A 737 29.20 -11.05 20.13
CA THR A 737 29.98 -10.92 18.89
C THR A 737 29.85 -9.52 18.32
N ASP A 738 30.92 -9.00 17.69
CA ASP A 738 30.88 -7.76 16.91
C ASP A 738 30.35 -8.02 15.51
N ASP A 739 29.90 -6.96 14.83
CA ASP A 739 29.52 -6.96 13.40
C ASP A 739 28.33 -7.88 13.11
N VAL A 740 27.28 -7.81 13.94
CA VAL A 740 26.09 -8.66 13.82
C VAL A 740 24.95 -7.89 13.18
N ASN A 741 24.50 -8.34 12.02
CA ASN A 741 23.24 -7.90 11.46
C ASN A 741 22.09 -8.59 12.19
N THR A 742 21.24 -7.81 12.83
CA THR A 742 20.08 -8.35 13.55
C THR A 742 18.97 -8.67 12.55
N THR A 743 17.90 -9.28 13.03
CA THR A 743 16.70 -9.56 12.21
C THR A 743 15.61 -8.53 12.46
N ILE A 744 15.96 -7.34 12.92
CA ILE A 744 15.05 -6.24 13.27
C ILE A 744 15.23 -5.13 12.24
N SER A 745 14.15 -4.71 11.61
CA SER A 745 14.15 -3.62 10.63
C SER A 745 14.59 -2.29 11.26
N ASP A 746 15.37 -1.50 10.52
CA ASP A 746 15.77 -0.17 10.95
C ASP A 746 14.70 0.87 10.65
N HIS A 747 14.51 1.83 11.58
CA HIS A 747 13.53 2.89 11.49
C HIS A 747 14.06 4.20 12.06
N ASP A 748 13.67 5.33 11.47
CA ASP A 748 14.08 6.67 11.89
C ASP A 748 13.58 7.09 13.29
N ILE A 749 12.72 6.28 13.92
CA ILE A 749 12.26 6.46 15.31
C ILE A 749 13.27 5.97 16.34
N PHE A 750 14.31 5.26 15.92
CA PHE A 750 15.26 4.59 16.81
C PHE A 750 16.41 5.50 17.21
N THR A 751 16.80 5.42 18.47
CA THR A 751 17.99 6.06 19.00
C THR A 751 18.69 5.08 19.95
N GLY A 752 19.92 4.70 19.60
CA GLY A 752 20.71 3.77 20.42
C GLY A 752 21.50 4.46 21.52
N ASN A 753 21.85 3.70 22.58
CA ASN A 753 22.85 4.09 23.57
C ASN A 753 24.28 4.10 22.97
N GLN A 754 24.47 3.50 21.81
CA GLN A 754 25.63 3.53 20.94
C GLN A 754 25.14 3.77 19.51
N PRO A 755 26.01 4.14 18.54
CA PRO A 755 25.62 4.30 17.13
C PRO A 755 24.92 3.04 16.64
N ILE A 756 23.75 3.24 15.99
CA ILE A 756 23.04 2.19 15.27
C ILE A 756 23.45 2.34 13.82
N GLU A 757 23.91 1.27 13.22
CA GLU A 757 24.19 1.20 11.79
C GLU A 757 23.07 0.42 11.10
N GLU A 758 22.67 0.85 9.91
CA GLU A 758 21.73 0.14 9.06
C GLU A 758 22.52 -0.66 8.02
N LYS A 759 22.21 -1.95 7.90
CA LYS A 759 22.73 -2.80 6.85
C LYS A 759 21.61 -3.64 6.27
N ASN A 760 21.36 -3.49 4.98
CA ASN A 760 20.28 -4.20 4.26
C ASN A 760 18.89 -4.02 4.90
N HIS A 761 18.56 -2.80 5.31
CA HIS A 761 17.33 -2.40 6.01
C HIS A 761 17.15 -2.99 7.42
N LEU A 762 18.17 -3.62 7.96
CA LEU A 762 18.17 -4.20 9.29
C LEU A 762 19.16 -3.46 10.21
N ILE A 763 18.88 -3.53 11.52
CA ILE A 763 19.75 -2.96 12.54
C ILE A 763 21.03 -3.79 12.67
N HIS A 764 22.16 -3.13 12.62
CA HIS A 764 23.49 -3.70 12.83
C HIS A 764 24.02 -3.33 14.22
N VAL A 765 24.58 -4.30 14.94
CA VAL A 765 25.06 -4.12 16.30
C VAL A 765 26.47 -4.63 16.52
N SER A 766 27.18 -3.97 17.42
CA SER A 766 28.46 -4.45 17.94
C SER A 766 28.28 -5.25 19.21
N LYS A 767 29.35 -5.93 19.64
CA LYS A 767 29.40 -6.69 20.89
C LYS A 767 28.99 -5.85 22.10
N GLY A 768 28.16 -6.42 22.97
CA GLY A 768 27.70 -5.82 24.22
C GLY A 768 26.19 -5.67 24.27
N THR A 769 25.72 -4.71 25.04
CA THR A 769 24.29 -4.43 25.20
C THR A 769 23.93 -3.16 24.46
N THR A 770 23.16 -3.31 23.37
CA THR A 770 22.57 -2.21 22.63
C THR A 770 21.15 -1.97 23.14
N VAL A 771 20.89 -0.77 23.63
CA VAL A 771 19.56 -0.33 24.06
C VAL A 771 19.08 0.70 23.06
N ILE A 772 18.04 0.36 22.32
CA ILE A 772 17.38 1.21 21.33
C ILE A 772 16.13 1.78 22.00
N THR A 773 16.07 3.11 22.09
CA THR A 773 14.88 3.82 22.56
C THR A 773 14.08 4.33 21.38
N MET A 774 12.76 4.24 21.49
CA MET A 774 11.83 4.70 20.46
C MET A 774 11.25 6.05 20.82
N SER A 775 11.19 6.95 19.85
CA SER A 775 10.57 8.27 20.04
C SER A 775 9.64 8.58 18.88
N TYR A 776 8.52 9.28 19.19
CA TYR A 776 7.60 9.71 18.14
C TYR A 776 8.28 10.72 17.22
N PRO A 777 8.35 10.46 15.91
CA PRO A 777 9.12 11.29 14.98
C PRO A 777 8.41 12.61 14.70
N TYR A 778 9.18 13.66 14.50
CA TYR A 778 8.66 15.00 14.11
C TYR A 778 7.54 15.55 15.00
N LEU A 779 7.47 15.14 16.28
CA LEU A 779 6.41 15.55 17.21
C LEU A 779 6.31 17.07 17.36
N LYS A 780 7.45 17.76 17.45
CA LYS A 780 7.51 19.21 17.63
C LYS A 780 6.94 19.96 16.42
N GLU A 781 7.35 19.59 15.24
CA GLU A 781 6.94 20.17 13.97
C GLU A 781 5.44 19.92 13.73
N GLY A 782 5.00 18.66 13.86
CA GLY A 782 3.61 18.30 13.71
C GLY A 782 2.69 18.97 14.73
N ALA A 783 3.11 19.06 16.00
CA ALA A 783 2.38 19.76 17.04
C ALA A 783 2.29 21.25 16.77
N LEU A 784 3.37 21.88 16.28
CA LEU A 784 3.36 23.30 15.91
C LEU A 784 2.38 23.58 14.76
N ILE A 785 2.37 22.75 13.73
CA ILE A 785 1.41 22.83 12.62
C ILE A 785 -0.02 22.75 13.15
N SER A 786 -0.33 21.73 13.96
CA SER A 786 -1.66 21.56 14.55
C SER A 786 -2.05 22.71 15.45
N LEU A 787 -1.12 23.25 16.24
CA LEU A 787 -1.38 24.39 17.14
C LEU A 787 -1.71 25.66 16.35
N ILE A 788 -0.92 25.98 15.32
CA ILE A 788 -1.19 27.14 14.44
C ILE A 788 -2.56 26.97 13.76
N ALA A 789 -2.84 25.77 13.23
CA ALA A 789 -4.13 25.47 12.61
C ALA A 789 -5.29 25.60 13.63
N ALA A 790 -5.10 25.18 14.88
CA ALA A 790 -6.10 25.31 15.93
C ALA A 790 -6.38 26.79 16.25
N ILE A 791 -5.36 27.63 16.39
CA ILE A 791 -5.52 29.07 16.61
C ILE A 791 -6.29 29.70 15.45
N LEU A 792 -5.89 29.41 14.20
CA LEU A 792 -6.56 29.94 13.01
C LEU A 792 -8.01 29.47 12.93
N THR A 793 -8.27 28.20 13.29
CA THR A 793 -9.63 27.63 13.34
C THR A 793 -10.49 28.32 14.38
N VAL A 794 -9.98 28.55 15.59
CA VAL A 794 -10.70 29.30 16.65
C VAL A 794 -10.99 30.73 16.19
N CYS A 795 -10.03 31.41 15.56
CA CYS A 795 -10.23 32.74 14.98
C CYS A 795 -11.33 32.75 13.90
N LEU A 796 -11.30 31.77 13.01
CA LEU A 796 -12.33 31.58 11.98
C LEU A 796 -13.70 31.33 12.62
N TRP A 797 -13.79 30.48 13.64
CA TRP A 797 -15.03 30.19 14.35
C TRP A 797 -15.58 31.42 15.07
N ALA A 798 -14.73 32.19 15.75
CA ALA A 798 -15.14 33.43 16.38
C ALA A 798 -15.68 34.45 15.37
N ALA A 799 -15.02 34.58 14.20
CA ALA A 799 -15.48 35.43 13.12
C ALA A 799 -16.82 34.96 12.53
N THR A 800 -16.99 33.65 12.33
CA THR A 800 -18.25 33.06 11.82
C THR A 800 -19.38 33.23 12.83
N TRP A 801 -19.11 33.08 14.12
CA TRP A 801 -20.07 33.31 15.21
C TRP A 801 -20.57 34.75 15.22
N LYS A 802 -19.66 35.72 15.21
CA LYS A 802 -20.03 37.13 15.17
C LYS A 802 -20.91 37.49 13.97
N ARG A 803 -20.57 36.95 12.78
CA ARG A 803 -21.37 37.15 11.57
C ARG A 803 -22.75 36.49 11.67
N ALA A 804 -22.84 35.28 12.25
CA ALA A 804 -24.12 34.59 12.46
C ALA A 804 -25.02 35.36 13.44
N GLN A 805 -24.45 35.93 14.53
CA GLN A 805 -25.21 36.77 15.47
C GLN A 805 -25.72 38.07 14.84
N LYS A 806 -24.85 38.74 14.04
CA LYS A 806 -25.23 39.96 13.32
C LYS A 806 -26.43 39.71 12.40
N ARG A 807 -26.37 38.64 11.59
CA ARG A 807 -27.50 38.23 10.73
C ARG A 807 -28.78 37.96 11.51
N LYS A 808 -28.68 37.27 12.64
CA LYS A 808 -29.86 36.98 13.48
C LYS A 808 -30.54 38.26 13.94
N LYS A 809 -29.74 39.23 14.43
CA LYS A 809 -30.24 40.56 14.86
C LYS A 809 -30.91 41.34 13.70
N GLU A 810 -30.29 41.29 12.50
CA GLU A 810 -30.83 41.95 11.31
C GLU A 810 -32.17 41.32 10.88
N THR A 811 -32.26 39.96 10.93
CA THR A 811 -33.51 39.26 10.62
C THR A 811 -34.63 39.55 11.64
N GLU A 812 -34.30 39.56 12.94
CA GLU A 812 -35.24 39.93 14.00
C GLU A 812 -35.71 41.39 13.84
N SER A 813 -34.83 42.31 13.48
CA SER A 813 -35.19 43.71 13.20
C SER A 813 -36.16 43.84 12.01
N ILE A 814 -35.89 43.11 10.93
CA ILE A 814 -36.76 43.09 9.74
C ILE A 814 -38.17 42.50 10.07
N ILE A 815 -38.23 41.46 10.85
CA ILE A 815 -39.50 40.85 11.29
C ILE A 815 -40.27 41.87 12.14
N LYS A 816 -39.63 42.47 13.12
CA LYS A 816 -40.23 43.48 14.01
C LYS A 816 -40.75 44.70 13.25
N ASN A 817 -40.02 45.15 12.23
CA ASN A 817 -40.46 46.24 11.38
C ASN A 817 -41.61 45.85 10.47
N ARG A 818 -41.73 44.60 10.01
CA ARG A 818 -42.87 44.11 9.27
C ARG A 818 -44.13 43.97 10.13
N GLU A 819 -43.98 43.52 11.36
CA GLU A 819 -45.08 43.45 12.35
C GLU A 819 -45.61 44.80 12.68
N ASN A 820 -44.74 45.80 12.97
CA ASN A 820 -45.12 47.16 13.24
C ASN A 820 -45.81 47.83 12.02
N ASN A 821 -45.32 47.59 10.79
CA ASN A 821 -45.96 48.12 9.58
C ASN A 821 -47.33 47.49 9.30
N ASN A 822 -47.56 46.20 9.71
CA ASN A 822 -48.84 45.56 9.58
C ASN A 822 -49.80 46.03 10.69
N LEU A 823 -49.32 46.39 11.89
CA LEU A 823 -50.13 46.99 12.94
C LEU A 823 -50.57 48.42 12.60
N ASN A 824 -49.71 49.20 11.91
CA ASN A 824 -50.08 50.54 11.46
C ASN A 824 -50.97 50.57 10.22
N ARG A 825 -51.19 49.44 9.55
CA ARG A 825 -52.10 49.29 8.40
C ARG A 825 -53.49 48.69 8.80
N ARG A 826 -53.68 48.33 10.06
CA ARG A 826 -54.97 47.99 10.66
C ARG A 826 -55.49 49.19 11.47
#